data_33a6500eed5391d0a843208d92bd3a30
#
_entry.id   33a6500eed5391d0a843208d92bd3a30
#
_cell.length_a   1.000
_cell.length_b   1.000
_cell.length_c   1.000
_cell.angle_alpha   90.00
_cell.angle_beta   90.00
_cell.angle_gamma   90.00
#
_symmetry.space_group_name_H-M   'P 1'
#
loop_
_entity.id
_entity.type
_entity.pdbx_description
1 polymer ?
#
loop_
_entity_poly.entity_id
_entity_poly.type
_entity_poly.pdbx_seq_one_letter_code
_entity_poly.pdbx_strand_id
1 'polypeptide(L)'
;MYKIKTTFLALLISISSDATEGMWLPNLLRQYNESDMKKMGMKISADDIYNVNKTSLKDAVVHFGGGCTGEIVSAEGLLLTNHHCGYSQIQALSTIEKNYLENGYWASNPSEELPCEGLTASFIIEIKDFSQVMLSLSAGIPEDKLSDKIKQLSDSIEKANVSGTHYKGSLRSFYHGNQYFLFITEVFRDVRLVGAPPSSIGNFGGDTDNWMWPRHTGDFAYFRIYSGKDNKPADYSKDNVPFKPRKHFVINAGGVKEGDFTMVFGFPGRTQSYIHSSALETIYTQSNPDRIRIRAERLGVWQQRMEQNDVIELKYSSKYKSLTNHYKKWKGENLGMKKFNALAMKVKEENAFRAWTNADPGRKSRYDGILEELADVQMQLRPYIRYMDYYTEALTGVEIYGIASRLKNLVDHISRDSVDANETDRLLKKTKSDLEAFFKNYDAETDRLLAQVMIKLVVAELPDSVLPAQISDKKAMGPEAVLSYINSIYDRSFLTSKDSLMTYLESIGAGKLDSLKNDPAWKYFDEVQKKMRSTLSAEMSRLNARNFALQKKYMSGLMEMATEKNKSLYPDANSTLRVSYGKVEGFEPRDGIAYRYYTTLDGVIEKADPSSDEFKIPEKLYRLYASRDFGRFNTGGKVNVAFLASNHTTGGNSGSPVINGRGQLVGINFDRMWEGVMSDLYYTPENSRNISVDIRYVLFITEKLGDASWLIQEMDIVTK
;
A
#
# COMPACT_ATOMS: atom_id res chain seq x y z
N MET A 1 25.47 21.44 -66.69
CA MET A 1 25.18 21.93 -65.33
C MET A 1 24.22 20.95 -64.64
N TYR A 2 24.76 19.97 -63.94
CA TYR A 2 24.00 19.00 -63.11
C TYR A 2 23.79 19.57 -61.73
N LYS A 3 22.54 19.79 -61.30
CA LYS A 3 22.15 20.15 -59.93
C LYS A 3 22.09 18.88 -59.09
N ILE A 4 23.01 18.70 -58.19
CA ILE A 4 22.98 17.70 -57.13
C ILE A 4 21.94 18.15 -56.11
N LYS A 5 20.85 17.41 -55.97
CA LYS A 5 19.90 17.56 -54.85
C LYS A 5 20.40 16.72 -53.68
N THR A 6 20.97 17.38 -52.66
CA THR A 6 21.32 16.76 -51.39
C THR A 6 20.06 16.60 -50.56
N THR A 7 19.55 15.37 -50.47
CA THR A 7 18.45 15.02 -49.58
C THR A 7 19.01 14.81 -48.19
N PHE A 8 18.73 15.73 -47.29
CA PHE A 8 18.96 15.56 -45.86
C PHE A 8 17.98 14.52 -45.32
N LEU A 9 18.45 13.33 -45.05
CA LEU A 9 17.74 12.31 -44.30
C LEU A 9 17.84 12.69 -42.81
N ALA A 10 16.80 13.34 -42.28
CA ALA A 10 16.68 13.55 -40.84
C ALA A 10 16.47 12.19 -40.17
N LEU A 11 17.53 11.68 -39.54
CA LEU A 11 17.44 10.53 -38.66
C LEU A 11 16.64 10.97 -37.41
N LEU A 12 15.36 10.66 -37.38
CA LEU A 12 14.58 10.69 -36.15
C LEU A 12 15.17 9.60 -35.23
N ILE A 13 16.12 9.99 -34.39
CA ILE A 13 16.49 9.20 -33.22
C ILE A 13 15.27 9.25 -32.30
N SER A 14 14.43 8.23 -32.38
CA SER A 14 13.47 7.95 -31.30
C SER A 14 14.33 7.68 -30.06
N ILE A 15 14.39 8.67 -29.18
CA ILE A 15 14.89 8.47 -27.81
C ILE A 15 13.87 7.53 -27.17
N SER A 16 14.13 6.23 -27.23
CA SER A 16 13.42 5.26 -26.41
C SER A 16 13.66 5.70 -24.97
N SER A 17 12.61 6.06 -24.26
CA SER A 17 12.63 6.27 -22.82
C SER A 17 13.22 5.00 -22.19
N ASP A 18 14.42 5.09 -21.60
CA ASP A 18 15.09 4.00 -20.90
C ASP A 18 14.47 3.78 -19.51
N ALA A 19 13.14 3.88 -19.41
CA ALA A 19 12.42 3.57 -18.19
C ALA A 19 12.55 2.08 -17.91
N THR A 20 13.14 1.73 -16.78
CA THR A 20 13.42 0.33 -16.43
C THR A 20 12.27 -0.24 -15.61
N GLU A 21 11.66 -1.27 -16.15
CA GLU A 21 10.66 -2.06 -15.45
C GLU A 21 11.30 -2.86 -14.31
N GLY A 22 10.61 -2.93 -13.16
CA GLY A 22 10.92 -3.88 -12.11
C GLY A 22 11.21 -3.30 -10.73
N MET A 23 10.89 -4.12 -9.73
CA MET A 23 11.17 -3.91 -8.30
C MET A 23 12.09 -5.04 -7.83
N TRP A 24 13.39 -4.80 -7.91
CA TRP A 24 14.43 -5.81 -7.81
C TRP A 24 14.81 -6.12 -6.38
N LEU A 25 15.18 -7.36 -6.10
CA LEU A 25 15.74 -7.76 -4.81
C LEU A 25 17.15 -7.16 -4.64
N PRO A 26 17.41 -6.43 -3.53
CA PRO A 26 18.67 -5.69 -3.39
C PRO A 26 19.92 -6.60 -3.29
N ASN A 27 19.77 -7.80 -2.75
CA ASN A 27 20.85 -8.80 -2.67
C ASN A 27 21.23 -9.42 -4.03
N LEU A 28 20.42 -9.22 -5.08
CA LEU A 28 20.66 -9.73 -6.44
C LEU A 28 21.07 -8.66 -7.44
N LEU A 29 21.17 -7.40 -7.05
CA LEU A 29 21.47 -6.26 -7.94
C LEU A 29 22.81 -6.43 -8.67
N ARG A 30 23.85 -6.93 -7.99
CA ARG A 30 25.16 -7.19 -8.61
C ARG A 30 25.05 -8.11 -9.82
N GLN A 31 24.19 -9.12 -9.70
CA GLN A 31 24.03 -10.13 -10.75
C GLN A 31 23.20 -9.62 -11.93
N TYR A 32 22.14 -8.83 -11.67
CA TYR A 32 21.14 -8.53 -12.69
C TYR A 32 21.15 -7.08 -13.19
N ASN A 33 21.47 -6.10 -12.34
CA ASN A 33 21.15 -4.71 -12.63
C ASN A 33 22.33 -3.72 -12.50
N GLU A 34 23.37 -4.03 -11.75
CA GLU A 34 24.45 -3.07 -11.45
C GLU A 34 25.06 -2.45 -12.70
N SER A 35 25.29 -3.26 -13.75
CA SER A 35 25.87 -2.77 -15.01
C SER A 35 24.95 -1.76 -15.70
N ASP A 36 23.65 -2.02 -15.70
CA ASP A 36 22.65 -1.17 -16.32
C ASP A 36 22.45 0.13 -15.51
N MET A 37 22.31 0.01 -14.19
CA MET A 37 22.23 1.16 -13.28
C MET A 37 23.43 2.10 -13.42
N LYS A 38 24.66 1.54 -13.61
CA LYS A 38 25.88 2.34 -13.86
C LYS A 38 25.83 3.08 -15.19
N LYS A 39 25.33 2.46 -16.26
CA LYS A 39 25.14 3.12 -17.56
C LYS A 39 24.15 4.27 -17.45
N MET A 40 23.10 4.12 -16.63
CA MET A 40 22.11 5.16 -16.39
C MET A 40 22.57 6.29 -15.48
N GLY A 41 23.68 6.13 -14.76
CA GLY A 41 24.29 7.21 -13.96
C GLY A 41 24.60 6.86 -12.51
N MET A 42 24.38 5.62 -12.06
CA MET A 42 24.77 5.17 -10.72
C MET A 42 26.30 5.21 -10.55
N LYS A 43 26.78 5.78 -9.45
CA LYS A 43 28.19 5.93 -9.11
C LYS A 43 28.66 5.04 -7.96
N ILE A 44 27.72 4.52 -7.19
CA ILE A 44 27.97 3.56 -6.10
C ILE A 44 27.90 2.13 -6.62
N SER A 45 28.27 1.16 -5.80
CA SER A 45 28.20 -0.27 -6.13
C SER A 45 26.94 -0.92 -5.56
N ALA A 46 26.59 -2.11 -6.05
CA ALA A 46 25.52 -2.93 -5.46
C ALA A 46 25.81 -3.27 -3.98
N ASP A 47 27.08 -3.40 -3.57
CA ASP A 47 27.48 -3.61 -2.17
C ASP A 47 27.23 -2.39 -1.29
N ASP A 48 27.27 -1.18 -1.84
CA ASP A 48 26.93 0.03 -1.08
C ASP A 48 25.42 0.12 -0.86
N ILE A 49 24.60 -0.52 -1.71
CA ILE A 49 23.15 -0.58 -1.58
C ILE A 49 22.77 -1.67 -0.57
N TYR A 50 23.29 -2.89 -0.74
CA TYR A 50 22.97 -4.03 0.12
C TYR A 50 24.25 -4.85 0.42
N ASN A 51 24.57 -4.95 1.72
CA ASN A 51 25.63 -5.82 2.21
C ASN A 51 25.30 -6.26 3.65
N VAL A 52 25.57 -7.51 4.00
CA VAL A 52 25.34 -8.06 5.34
C VAL A 52 26.57 -7.94 6.25
N ASN A 53 27.76 -7.91 5.68
CA ASN A 53 29.02 -7.90 6.42
C ASN A 53 29.56 -6.49 6.69
N LYS A 54 29.12 -5.50 5.95
CA LYS A 54 29.48 -4.08 6.14
C LYS A 54 28.25 -3.19 6.03
N THR A 55 28.36 -1.97 6.52
CA THR A 55 27.32 -0.95 6.44
C THR A 55 26.97 -0.62 4.99
N SER A 56 25.68 -0.54 4.68
CA SER A 56 25.15 -0.24 3.36
C SER A 56 23.87 0.59 3.46
N LEU A 57 23.32 1.07 2.34
CA LEU A 57 22.11 1.90 2.34
C LEU A 57 20.90 1.19 2.96
N LYS A 58 20.82 -0.16 2.89
CA LYS A 58 19.74 -0.92 3.52
C LYS A 58 19.60 -0.65 5.04
N ASP A 59 20.70 -0.31 5.71
CA ASP A 59 20.72 -0.05 7.16
C ASP A 59 20.11 1.31 7.53
N ALA A 60 19.73 2.12 6.52
CA ALA A 60 19.03 3.39 6.68
C ALA A 60 17.59 3.36 6.14
N VAL A 61 17.12 2.23 5.57
CA VAL A 61 15.75 2.08 5.04
C VAL A 61 14.90 1.29 6.01
N VAL A 62 13.73 1.82 6.32
CA VAL A 62 12.84 1.34 7.40
C VAL A 62 11.50 0.91 6.82
N HIS A 63 11.02 -0.28 7.20
CA HIS A 63 9.61 -0.64 7.02
C HIS A 63 8.80 0.01 8.15
N PHE A 64 8.04 1.04 7.80
CA PHE A 64 7.34 1.92 8.73
C PHE A 64 5.88 1.49 8.90
N GLY A 65 5.48 1.19 10.13
CA GLY A 65 4.09 0.82 10.47
C GLY A 65 3.56 -0.42 9.74
N GLY A 66 4.43 -1.20 9.07
CA GLY A 66 4.05 -2.40 8.31
C GLY A 66 3.36 -2.14 6.97
N GLY A 67 3.21 -0.89 6.54
CA GLY A 67 2.51 -0.52 5.30
C GLY A 67 3.20 0.55 4.45
N CYS A 68 4.16 1.25 5.03
CA CYS A 68 4.95 2.31 4.38
C CYS A 68 6.45 2.04 4.49
N THR A 69 7.22 2.91 3.92
CA THR A 69 8.68 2.99 4.03
C THR A 69 9.06 4.29 4.74
N GLY A 70 10.24 4.33 5.32
CA GLY A 70 10.88 5.54 5.82
C GLY A 70 12.38 5.42 5.71
N GLU A 71 13.08 6.53 5.91
CA GLU A 71 14.53 6.61 5.88
C GLU A 71 15.10 7.30 7.12
N ILE A 72 16.24 6.81 7.56
CA ILE A 72 17.00 7.46 8.64
C ILE A 72 17.85 8.57 8.06
N VAL A 73 17.68 9.78 8.61
CA VAL A 73 18.34 11.01 8.12
C VAL A 73 19.30 11.65 9.13
N SER A 74 19.50 11.02 10.30
CA SER A 74 20.47 11.49 11.29
C SER A 74 21.15 10.35 12.06
N ALA A 75 22.25 10.65 12.75
CA ALA A 75 22.95 9.73 13.63
C ALA A 75 22.18 9.42 14.94
N GLU A 76 21.10 10.15 15.24
CA GLU A 76 20.26 10.03 16.43
C GLU A 76 18.87 9.46 16.13
N GLY A 77 18.76 8.62 15.08
CA GLY A 77 17.54 7.88 14.77
C GLY A 77 16.37 8.71 14.23
N LEU A 78 16.63 9.94 13.74
CA LEU A 78 15.60 10.74 13.09
C LEU A 78 15.17 10.05 11.79
N LEU A 79 13.87 9.75 11.71
CA LEU A 79 13.24 9.05 10.61
C LEU A 79 12.36 10.00 9.82
N LEU A 80 12.51 10.03 8.51
CA LEU A 80 11.69 10.78 7.58
C LEU A 80 10.79 9.81 6.81
N THR A 81 9.51 10.16 6.62
CA THR A 81 8.53 9.40 5.85
C THR A 81 7.44 10.34 5.33
N ASN A 82 6.36 9.81 4.74
CA ASN A 82 5.24 10.64 4.30
C ASN A 82 4.31 11.06 5.46
N HIS A 83 3.68 12.22 5.31
CA HIS A 83 2.61 12.69 6.18
C HIS A 83 1.45 11.70 6.23
N HIS A 84 1.01 11.19 5.06
CA HIS A 84 -0.07 10.21 5.01
C HIS A 84 0.28 8.87 5.68
N CYS A 85 1.57 8.49 5.74
CA CYS A 85 2.03 7.31 6.47
C CYS A 85 1.92 7.48 7.99
N GLY A 86 2.10 8.71 8.47
CA GLY A 86 1.95 9.08 9.88
C GLY A 86 0.54 9.55 10.26
N TYR A 87 -0.38 9.64 9.30
CA TYR A 87 -1.68 10.30 9.49
C TYR A 87 -2.47 9.77 10.69
N SER A 88 -2.61 8.45 10.81
CA SER A 88 -3.33 7.80 11.91
C SER A 88 -2.70 8.08 13.28
N GLN A 89 -1.38 8.20 13.33
CA GLN A 89 -0.65 8.51 14.58
C GLN A 89 -0.83 9.98 14.97
N ILE A 90 -0.69 10.88 13.99
CA ILE A 90 -0.90 12.32 14.20
C ILE A 90 -2.34 12.57 14.65
N GLN A 91 -3.32 11.89 14.02
CA GLN A 91 -4.72 11.96 14.42
C GLN A 91 -4.96 11.43 15.83
N ALA A 92 -4.37 10.30 16.20
CA ALA A 92 -4.52 9.71 17.53
C ALA A 92 -3.95 10.59 18.66
N LEU A 93 -2.91 11.37 18.34
CA LEU A 93 -2.29 12.33 19.25
C LEU A 93 -3.02 13.68 19.30
N SER A 94 -3.93 13.96 18.35
CA SER A 94 -4.69 15.21 18.28
C SER A 94 -5.87 15.22 19.27
N THR A 95 -6.15 16.39 19.83
CA THR A 95 -7.37 16.71 20.60
C THR A 95 -8.07 17.91 19.97
N ILE A 96 -9.26 18.27 20.48
CA ILE A 96 -9.97 19.48 20.01
C ILE A 96 -9.13 20.73 20.25
N GLU A 97 -8.42 20.80 21.39
CA GLU A 97 -7.59 21.95 21.76
C GLU A 97 -6.20 21.93 21.07
N LYS A 98 -5.74 20.74 20.66
CA LYS A 98 -4.43 20.52 20.03
C LYS A 98 -4.61 19.66 18.78
N ASN A 99 -5.16 20.24 17.72
CA ASN A 99 -5.36 19.57 16.45
C ASN A 99 -4.06 19.57 15.63
N TYR A 100 -3.22 18.57 15.85
CA TYR A 100 -1.93 18.43 15.14
C TYR A 100 -2.07 18.13 13.65
N LEU A 101 -3.20 17.56 13.21
CA LEU A 101 -3.45 17.39 11.78
C LEU A 101 -3.67 18.73 11.08
N GLU A 102 -4.44 19.61 11.68
CA GLU A 102 -4.78 20.90 11.09
C GLU A 102 -3.66 21.93 11.26
N ASN A 103 -3.04 21.97 12.46
CA ASN A 103 -2.07 23.02 12.82
C ASN A 103 -0.62 22.60 12.62
N GLY A 104 -0.37 21.30 12.35
CA GLY A 104 0.96 20.72 12.38
C GLY A 104 1.48 20.52 13.81
N TYR A 105 2.60 19.82 13.92
CA TYR A 105 3.33 19.60 15.16
C TYR A 105 4.83 19.68 14.91
N TRP A 106 5.56 20.41 15.75
CA TRP A 106 7.00 20.50 15.73
C TRP A 106 7.54 20.49 17.16
N ALA A 107 8.21 19.43 17.56
CA ALA A 107 8.90 19.38 18.83
C ALA A 107 10.04 20.39 18.84
N SER A 108 10.22 21.12 19.94
CA SER A 108 11.33 22.07 20.09
C SER A 108 12.62 21.39 20.58
N ASN A 109 12.47 20.19 21.13
CA ASN A 109 13.56 19.37 21.65
C ASN A 109 13.10 17.91 21.86
N PRO A 110 13.99 16.93 22.10
CA PRO A 110 13.62 15.52 22.24
C PRO A 110 12.64 15.20 23.38
N SER A 111 12.54 16.04 24.43
CA SER A 111 11.59 15.78 25.52
C SER A 111 10.13 16.06 25.16
N GLU A 112 9.90 16.77 24.06
CA GLU A 112 8.56 17.07 23.51
C GLU A 112 8.11 16.06 22.45
N GLU A 113 8.98 15.11 22.05
CA GLU A 113 8.62 14.10 21.07
C GLU A 113 7.53 13.16 21.60
N LEU A 114 6.45 12.97 20.81
CA LEU A 114 5.22 12.30 21.26
C LEU A 114 5.24 10.80 20.96
N PRO A 115 5.08 9.91 21.94
CA PRO A 115 5.06 8.46 21.72
C PRO A 115 3.86 8.04 20.83
N CYS A 116 4.11 7.20 19.86
CA CYS A 116 3.11 6.67 18.94
C CYS A 116 2.82 5.20 19.30
N GLU A 117 1.76 4.96 20.05
CA GLU A 117 1.40 3.62 20.52
C GLU A 117 1.13 2.68 19.33
N GLY A 118 1.72 1.49 19.39
CA GLY A 118 1.56 0.44 18.39
C GLY A 118 2.33 0.66 17.07
N LEU A 119 2.97 1.82 16.88
CA LEU A 119 3.80 2.09 15.71
C LEU A 119 5.12 1.31 15.80
N THR A 120 5.54 0.74 14.67
CA THR A 120 6.81 0.00 14.59
C THR A 120 7.70 0.50 13.46
N ALA A 121 9.00 0.42 13.67
CA ALA A 121 10.04 0.64 12.67
C ALA A 121 10.90 -0.61 12.55
N SER A 122 11.00 -1.19 11.34
CA SER A 122 11.68 -2.46 11.13
C SER A 122 12.82 -2.34 10.12
N PHE A 123 13.99 -2.87 10.45
CA PHE A 123 15.16 -2.91 9.57
C PHE A 123 15.41 -4.33 9.05
N ILE A 124 15.81 -4.44 7.80
CA ILE A 124 16.29 -5.72 7.24
C ILE A 124 17.74 -5.93 7.68
N ILE A 125 17.96 -6.99 8.44
CA ILE A 125 19.30 -7.40 8.86
C ILE A 125 19.95 -8.23 7.75
N GLU A 126 19.23 -9.26 7.25
CA GLU A 126 19.74 -10.18 6.26
C GLU A 126 18.62 -10.77 5.40
N ILE A 127 18.93 -11.10 4.14
CA ILE A 127 18.08 -11.85 3.21
C ILE A 127 18.83 -13.11 2.82
N LYS A 128 18.25 -14.30 3.14
CA LYS A 128 18.82 -15.62 2.85
C LYS A 128 18.00 -16.36 1.80
N ASP A 129 18.65 -16.99 0.85
CA ASP A 129 18.00 -17.86 -0.14
C ASP A 129 17.74 -19.26 0.44
N PHE A 130 16.47 -19.64 0.51
CA PHE A 130 15.97 -20.96 0.91
C PHE A 130 15.28 -21.70 -0.25
N SER A 131 15.43 -21.23 -1.50
CA SER A 131 14.71 -21.74 -2.66
C SER A 131 14.93 -23.26 -2.82
N GLN A 132 16.19 -23.71 -2.83
CA GLN A 132 16.51 -25.12 -3.02
C GLN A 132 15.94 -26.00 -1.90
N VAL A 133 16.04 -25.56 -0.65
CA VAL A 133 15.51 -26.27 0.52
C VAL A 133 14.00 -26.41 0.42
N MET A 134 13.29 -25.31 0.17
CA MET A 134 11.83 -25.29 0.07
C MET A 134 11.33 -26.13 -1.09
N LEU A 135 11.95 -26.03 -2.26
CA LEU A 135 11.56 -26.81 -3.44
C LEU A 135 11.77 -28.31 -3.22
N SER A 136 12.89 -28.71 -2.60
CA SER A 136 13.16 -30.12 -2.30
C SER A 136 12.18 -30.69 -1.27
N LEU A 137 11.89 -29.97 -0.19
CA LEU A 137 11.01 -30.43 0.90
C LEU A 137 9.52 -30.37 0.53
N SER A 138 9.15 -29.63 -0.51
CA SER A 138 7.78 -29.56 -1.03
C SER A 138 7.55 -30.42 -2.27
N ALA A 139 8.58 -31.08 -2.79
CA ALA A 139 8.47 -31.94 -3.97
C ALA A 139 7.53 -33.13 -3.72
N GLY A 140 6.65 -33.43 -4.67
CA GLY A 140 5.72 -34.56 -4.62
C GLY A 140 4.56 -34.40 -3.63
N ILE A 141 4.42 -33.25 -2.98
CA ILE A 141 3.25 -32.97 -2.12
C ILE A 141 2.02 -32.70 -3.01
N PRO A 142 0.87 -33.35 -2.72
CA PRO A 142 -0.39 -33.08 -3.42
C PRO A 142 -0.82 -31.60 -3.38
N GLU A 143 -1.44 -31.11 -4.45
CA GLU A 143 -1.81 -29.70 -4.62
C GLU A 143 -2.67 -29.17 -3.46
N ASP A 144 -3.62 -29.97 -2.99
CA ASP A 144 -4.53 -29.64 -1.89
C ASP A 144 -3.83 -29.52 -0.53
N LYS A 145 -2.65 -30.12 -0.35
CA LYS A 145 -1.84 -30.10 0.87
C LYS A 145 -0.59 -29.21 0.77
N LEU A 146 -0.28 -28.72 -0.45
CA LEU A 146 0.96 -27.98 -0.70
C LEU A 146 1.02 -26.67 0.09
N SER A 147 -0.07 -25.94 0.17
CA SER A 147 -0.13 -24.68 0.92
C SER A 147 0.17 -24.88 2.42
N ASP A 148 -0.45 -25.87 3.04
CA ASP A 148 -0.24 -26.19 4.47
C ASP A 148 1.19 -26.66 4.73
N LYS A 149 1.75 -27.47 3.81
CA LYS A 149 3.13 -27.90 3.91
C LYS A 149 4.13 -26.75 3.79
N ILE A 150 3.92 -25.85 2.83
CA ILE A 150 4.75 -24.64 2.68
C ILE A 150 4.68 -23.81 3.96
N LYS A 151 3.50 -23.61 4.54
CA LYS A 151 3.34 -22.87 5.80
C LYS A 151 4.10 -23.54 6.94
N GLN A 152 3.96 -24.85 7.14
CA GLN A 152 4.67 -25.62 8.18
C GLN A 152 6.20 -25.50 8.03
N LEU A 153 6.70 -25.61 6.80
CA LEU A 153 8.13 -25.47 6.52
C LEU A 153 8.61 -24.04 6.81
N SER A 154 7.82 -23.03 6.40
CA SER A 154 8.12 -21.63 6.68
C SER A 154 8.25 -21.36 8.17
N ASP A 155 7.25 -21.75 8.96
CA ASP A 155 7.24 -21.57 10.42
C ASP A 155 8.49 -22.22 11.06
N SER A 156 8.88 -23.41 10.59
CA SER A 156 10.06 -24.13 11.09
C SER A 156 11.37 -23.41 10.74
N ILE A 157 11.53 -22.97 9.49
CA ILE A 157 12.73 -22.27 9.01
C ILE A 157 12.86 -20.91 9.71
N GLU A 158 11.76 -20.16 9.82
CA GLU A 158 11.72 -18.87 10.51
C GLU A 158 12.19 -19.04 11.96
N LYS A 159 11.57 -19.94 12.70
CA LYS A 159 11.93 -20.21 14.10
C LYS A 159 13.39 -20.64 14.26
N ALA A 160 13.88 -21.54 13.41
CA ALA A 160 15.25 -22.05 13.50
C ALA A 160 16.32 -20.96 13.29
N ASN A 161 16.03 -19.96 12.43
CA ASN A 161 16.99 -18.91 12.09
C ASN A 161 17.02 -17.73 13.07
N VAL A 162 16.00 -17.58 13.93
CA VAL A 162 15.93 -16.44 14.88
C VAL A 162 15.84 -16.88 16.35
N SER A 163 15.84 -18.20 16.63
CA SER A 163 15.78 -18.71 17.99
C SER A 163 16.92 -18.18 18.86
N GLY A 164 16.61 -17.70 20.07
CA GLY A 164 17.59 -17.12 21.00
C GLY A 164 18.02 -15.70 20.64
N THR A 165 17.39 -15.05 19.64
CA THR A 165 17.64 -13.65 19.28
C THR A 165 16.39 -12.80 19.49
N HIS A 166 16.52 -11.47 19.38
CA HIS A 166 15.39 -10.52 19.36
C HIS A 166 14.87 -10.26 17.94
N TYR A 167 15.46 -10.90 16.92
CA TYR A 167 15.06 -10.74 15.53
C TYR A 167 13.76 -11.49 15.20
N LYS A 168 13.12 -11.09 14.09
CA LYS A 168 11.99 -11.80 13.49
C LYS A 168 12.40 -12.36 12.13
N GLY A 169 12.00 -13.61 11.85
CA GLY A 169 12.12 -14.22 10.53
C GLY A 169 10.81 -14.12 9.76
N SER A 170 10.88 -13.94 8.45
CA SER A 170 9.74 -14.05 7.56
C SER A 170 10.18 -14.66 6.23
N LEU A 171 9.75 -15.90 5.96
CA LEU A 171 10.03 -16.59 4.70
C LEU A 171 8.97 -16.17 3.65
N ARG A 172 9.42 -15.66 2.53
CA ARG A 172 8.56 -15.15 1.46
C ARG A 172 8.77 -15.92 0.17
N SER A 173 7.68 -16.24 -0.52
CA SER A 173 7.73 -16.84 -1.85
C SER A 173 7.83 -15.76 -2.93
N PHE A 174 8.55 -16.10 -4.00
CA PHE A 174 8.78 -15.28 -5.18
C PHE A 174 8.51 -16.10 -6.44
N TYR A 175 8.21 -15.41 -7.54
CA TYR A 175 7.93 -16.05 -8.83
C TYR A 175 6.92 -17.20 -8.70
N HIS A 176 5.79 -16.91 -8.03
CA HIS A 176 4.72 -17.88 -7.78
C HIS A 176 5.19 -19.19 -7.11
N GLY A 177 6.11 -19.10 -6.16
CA GLY A 177 6.63 -20.26 -5.41
C GLY A 177 7.78 -21.01 -6.09
N ASN A 178 8.44 -20.41 -7.08
CA ASN A 178 9.66 -20.95 -7.69
C ASN A 178 10.94 -20.52 -6.94
N GLN A 179 10.88 -19.48 -6.10
CA GLN A 179 11.97 -19.08 -5.21
C GLN A 179 11.42 -18.70 -3.84
N TYR A 180 12.29 -18.80 -2.81
CA TYR A 180 11.96 -18.48 -1.42
C TYR A 180 13.13 -17.78 -0.74
N PHE A 181 12.86 -16.62 -0.13
CA PHE A 181 13.87 -15.88 0.62
C PHE A 181 13.39 -15.64 2.05
N LEU A 182 14.26 -15.88 3.02
CA LEU A 182 14.06 -15.54 4.42
C LEU A 182 14.58 -14.14 4.69
N PHE A 183 13.70 -13.28 5.18
CA PHE A 183 14.02 -11.93 5.64
C PHE A 183 14.16 -11.95 7.15
N ILE A 184 15.34 -11.61 7.65
CA ILE A 184 15.60 -11.43 9.08
C ILE A 184 15.50 -9.95 9.38
N THR A 185 14.65 -9.57 10.35
CA THR A 185 14.32 -8.18 10.66
C THR A 185 14.53 -7.87 12.14
N GLU A 186 14.93 -6.63 12.43
CA GLU A 186 14.95 -6.04 13.75
C GLU A 186 13.80 -5.05 13.89
N VAL A 187 12.99 -5.12 14.96
CA VAL A 187 11.74 -4.38 15.10
C VAL A 187 11.76 -3.51 16.33
N PHE A 188 11.78 -2.18 16.14
CA PHE A 188 11.68 -1.18 17.20
C PHE A 188 10.22 -0.81 17.44
N ARG A 189 9.82 -0.64 18.71
CA ARG A 189 8.45 -0.36 19.14
C ARG A 189 8.27 0.98 19.85
N ASP A 190 9.34 1.65 20.24
CA ASP A 190 9.29 3.03 20.71
C ASP A 190 9.63 3.97 19.56
N VAL A 191 8.59 4.43 18.86
CA VAL A 191 8.68 5.39 17.77
C VAL A 191 7.84 6.60 18.14
N ARG A 192 8.44 7.81 18.04
CA ARG A 192 7.80 9.05 18.49
C ARG A 192 7.67 10.05 17.36
N LEU A 193 6.57 10.79 17.34
CA LEU A 193 6.35 11.91 16.41
C LEU A 193 7.26 13.08 16.83
N VAL A 194 8.05 13.57 15.89
CA VAL A 194 8.98 14.71 16.07
C VAL A 194 8.46 15.95 15.38
N GLY A 195 7.96 15.80 14.15
CA GLY A 195 7.44 16.92 13.38
C GLY A 195 6.58 16.48 12.21
N ALA A 196 5.50 17.21 11.98
CA ALA A 196 4.64 17.06 10.84
C ALA A 196 4.09 18.44 10.43
N PRO A 197 4.15 18.82 9.16
CA PRO A 197 3.47 20.01 8.69
C PRO A 197 1.95 19.88 8.85
N PRO A 198 1.20 20.97 8.88
CA PRO A 198 -0.26 20.94 8.87
C PRO A 198 -0.76 20.23 7.60
N SER A 199 -1.97 19.65 7.64
CA SER A 199 -2.61 18.99 6.49
C SER A 199 -2.70 19.90 5.26
N SER A 200 -2.81 21.20 5.45
CA SER A 200 -2.75 22.22 4.38
C SER A 200 -1.40 22.27 3.64
N ILE A 201 -0.38 21.56 4.12
CA ILE A 201 0.89 21.29 3.43
C ILE A 201 1.03 19.80 3.14
N GLY A 202 0.92 18.95 4.17
CA GLY A 202 1.14 17.51 4.09
C GLY A 202 0.10 16.75 3.26
N ASN A 203 -1.06 17.37 3.05
CA ASN A 203 -2.18 16.84 2.25
C ASN A 203 -2.76 17.89 1.29
N PHE A 204 -1.99 18.91 0.91
CA PHE A 204 -2.42 19.95 -0.03
C PHE A 204 -2.89 19.34 -1.36
N GLY A 205 -4.06 19.75 -1.83
CA GLY A 205 -4.73 19.19 -2.99
C GLY A 205 -5.64 17.98 -2.68
N GLY A 206 -5.61 17.49 -1.45
CA GLY A 206 -6.55 16.50 -0.92
C GLY A 206 -6.80 15.30 -1.84
N ASP A 207 -8.09 14.95 -1.99
CA ASP A 207 -8.51 13.89 -2.91
C ASP A 207 -8.53 14.36 -4.38
N THR A 208 -8.73 15.67 -4.62
CA THR A 208 -8.73 16.25 -5.98
C THR A 208 -7.42 15.97 -6.70
N ASP A 209 -6.27 16.21 -6.05
CA ASP A 209 -4.94 16.01 -6.64
C ASP A 209 -4.42 14.56 -6.45
N ASN A 210 -5.12 13.69 -5.74
CA ASN A 210 -4.67 12.32 -5.48
C ASN A 210 -4.51 11.54 -6.80
N TRP A 211 -3.31 10.97 -7.05
CA TRP A 211 -2.85 10.35 -8.29
C TRP A 211 -2.63 11.32 -9.47
N MET A 212 -2.78 12.61 -9.28
CA MET A 212 -2.78 13.58 -10.37
C MET A 212 -1.47 14.38 -10.44
N TRP A 213 -1.20 14.94 -11.62
CA TRP A 213 -0.15 15.93 -11.85
C TRP A 213 -0.72 17.12 -12.62
N PRO A 214 -0.29 18.35 -12.34
CA PRO A 214 0.81 18.76 -11.47
C PRO A 214 0.47 18.66 -9.97
N ARG A 215 1.39 18.08 -9.17
CA ARG A 215 1.24 17.83 -7.73
C ARG A 215 2.04 18.85 -6.91
N HIS A 216 1.43 19.37 -5.83
CA HIS A 216 2.05 20.41 -4.99
C HIS A 216 2.02 20.08 -3.49
N THR A 217 1.88 18.83 -3.16
CA THR A 217 1.76 18.33 -1.79
C THR A 217 3.13 18.19 -1.14
N GLY A 218 3.30 18.75 0.07
CA GLY A 218 4.47 18.51 0.93
C GLY A 218 4.27 17.32 1.84
N ASP A 219 4.11 16.13 1.25
CA ASP A 219 3.75 14.91 1.95
C ASP A 219 4.94 14.30 2.69
N PHE A 220 5.27 14.84 3.86
CA PHE A 220 6.34 14.34 4.72
C PHE A 220 6.01 14.50 6.20
N ALA A 221 6.64 13.67 7.04
CA ALA A 221 6.64 13.78 8.50
C ALA A 221 7.92 13.19 9.10
N TYR A 222 8.33 13.69 10.24
CA TYR A 222 9.46 13.21 11.01
C TYR A 222 9.01 12.42 12.23
N PHE A 223 9.64 11.29 12.41
CA PHE A 223 9.56 10.48 13.61
C PHE A 223 10.97 10.25 14.16
N ARG A 224 11.09 9.72 15.36
CA ARG A 224 12.37 9.24 15.91
C ARG A 224 12.20 7.87 16.51
N ILE A 225 13.16 7.02 16.22
CA ILE A 225 13.25 5.69 16.82
C ILE A 225 13.99 5.82 18.14
N TYR A 226 13.46 5.20 19.18
CA TYR A 226 14.08 5.04 20.48
C TYR A 226 14.43 3.60 20.77
N SER A 227 15.46 3.40 21.57
CA SER A 227 15.99 2.08 21.97
C SER A 227 16.32 2.04 23.45
N GLY A 228 16.55 0.86 23.98
CA GLY A 228 17.19 0.71 25.28
C GLY A 228 18.61 1.31 25.28
N LYS A 229 19.19 1.50 26.46
CA LYS A 229 20.55 2.04 26.63
C LYS A 229 21.64 1.17 25.96
N ASP A 230 21.35 -0.06 25.67
CA ASP A 230 22.19 -1.00 24.90
C ASP A 230 22.00 -0.91 23.38
N ASN A 231 21.24 0.09 22.91
CA ASN A 231 20.88 0.34 21.52
C ASN A 231 20.04 -0.78 20.88
N LYS A 232 19.35 -1.62 21.68
CA LYS A 232 18.45 -2.66 21.19
C LYS A 232 16.99 -2.25 21.27
N PRO A 233 16.11 -2.92 20.47
CA PRO A 233 14.68 -2.70 20.53
C PRO A 233 14.14 -2.84 21.98
N ALA A 234 13.33 -1.86 22.38
CA ALA A 234 12.62 -1.84 23.65
C ALA A 234 11.16 -1.41 23.44
N ASP A 235 10.30 -1.76 24.39
CA ASP A 235 8.98 -1.16 24.49
C ASP A 235 9.11 0.28 25.01
N TYR A 236 8.06 1.09 24.82
CA TYR A 236 8.09 2.49 25.25
C TYR A 236 8.50 2.63 26.72
N SER A 237 9.49 3.47 26.95
CA SER A 237 9.91 3.92 28.30
C SER A 237 10.44 5.35 28.23
N LYS A 238 10.22 6.12 29.31
CA LYS A 238 10.84 7.45 29.45
C LYS A 238 12.37 7.39 29.53
N ASP A 239 12.93 6.23 29.92
CA ASP A 239 14.37 6.02 30.04
C ASP A 239 15.05 5.59 28.75
N ASN A 240 14.28 5.32 27.69
CA ASN A 240 14.81 5.01 26.37
C ASN A 240 15.54 6.23 25.80
N VAL A 241 16.55 5.93 24.98
CA VAL A 241 17.40 6.95 24.33
C VAL A 241 17.20 6.91 22.81
N PRO A 242 17.49 7.99 22.07
CA PRO A 242 17.49 7.96 20.63
C PRO A 242 18.34 6.80 20.08
N PHE A 243 17.77 6.06 19.14
CA PHE A 243 18.46 4.94 18.47
C PHE A 243 19.65 5.45 17.68
N LYS A 244 20.80 4.79 17.78
CA LYS A 244 22.00 5.08 17.01
C LYS A 244 22.10 4.11 15.82
N PRO A 245 21.68 4.55 14.61
CA PRO A 245 21.65 3.70 13.45
C PRO A 245 23.05 3.39 12.93
N ARG A 246 23.21 2.25 12.26
CA ARG A 246 24.47 1.90 11.58
C ARG A 246 24.76 2.79 10.38
N LYS A 247 23.71 3.38 9.78
CA LYS A 247 23.73 4.24 8.60
C LYS A 247 22.59 5.24 8.64
N HIS A 248 22.81 6.44 8.14
CA HIS A 248 21.79 7.41 7.76
C HIS A 248 22.10 7.97 6.38
N PHE A 249 21.11 8.57 5.74
CA PHE A 249 21.29 9.18 4.43
C PHE A 249 21.90 10.57 4.56
N VAL A 250 22.89 10.83 3.70
CA VAL A 250 23.32 12.19 3.40
C VAL A 250 22.29 12.82 2.47
N ILE A 251 21.81 13.99 2.80
CA ILE A 251 20.79 14.73 2.03
C ILE A 251 21.50 15.61 1.00
N ASN A 252 21.08 15.52 -0.27
CA ASN A 252 21.56 16.42 -1.31
C ASN A 252 20.55 17.54 -1.61
N ALA A 253 20.77 18.71 -1.05
CA ALA A 253 19.96 19.91 -1.28
C ALA A 253 20.26 20.62 -2.62
N GLY A 254 21.15 20.10 -3.46
CA GLY A 254 21.36 20.56 -4.83
C GLY A 254 20.19 20.23 -5.76
N GLY A 255 19.32 19.29 -5.36
CA GLY A 255 18.14 18.87 -6.09
C GLY A 255 18.44 17.98 -7.29
N VAL A 256 17.43 17.82 -8.16
CA VAL A 256 17.48 16.96 -9.34
C VAL A 256 17.25 17.76 -10.62
N LYS A 257 17.74 17.22 -11.74
CA LYS A 257 17.55 17.73 -13.11
C LYS A 257 16.99 16.64 -14.00
N GLU A 258 16.39 17.03 -15.10
CA GLU A 258 15.94 16.09 -16.13
C GLU A 258 17.08 15.21 -16.63
N GLY A 259 16.84 13.92 -16.72
CA GLY A 259 17.82 12.90 -17.09
C GLY A 259 18.68 12.37 -15.94
N ASP A 260 18.62 12.94 -14.75
CA ASP A 260 19.37 12.44 -13.59
C ASP A 260 18.89 11.04 -13.20
N PHE A 261 19.85 10.18 -12.87
CA PHE A 261 19.55 8.85 -12.32
C PHE A 261 18.89 8.96 -10.96
N THR A 262 17.84 8.17 -10.76
CA THR A 262 17.18 7.99 -9.46
C THR A 262 16.97 6.51 -9.14
N MET A 263 16.95 6.21 -7.85
CA MET A 263 16.66 4.90 -7.29
C MET A 263 15.69 5.09 -6.14
N VAL A 264 14.58 4.29 -6.13
CA VAL A 264 13.64 4.20 -5.00
C VAL A 264 13.92 2.91 -4.26
N PHE A 265 14.16 2.99 -2.96
CA PHE A 265 14.54 1.86 -2.13
C PHE A 265 13.55 1.69 -0.98
N GLY A 266 12.66 0.70 -1.05
CA GLY A 266 11.59 0.57 -0.08
C GLY A 266 10.83 -0.76 -0.12
N PHE A 267 9.64 -0.77 0.45
CA PHE A 267 8.83 -1.97 0.67
C PHE A 267 7.53 -1.94 -0.15
N PRO A 268 7.60 -2.12 -1.50
CA PRO A 268 6.40 -2.15 -2.34
C PRO A 268 5.47 -3.30 -1.92
N GLY A 269 4.18 -3.02 -1.85
CA GLY A 269 3.18 -3.92 -1.31
C GLY A 269 2.90 -5.14 -2.19
N ARG A 270 2.19 -4.94 -3.31
CA ARG A 270 1.78 -6.05 -4.17
C ARG A 270 1.62 -5.64 -5.63
N THR A 271 2.19 -6.45 -6.53
CA THR A 271 1.93 -6.44 -7.99
C THR A 271 1.53 -7.84 -8.47
N GLN A 272 1.04 -7.94 -9.69
CA GLN A 272 0.63 -9.17 -10.35
C GLN A 272 1.01 -9.15 -11.84
N SER A 273 2.28 -8.88 -12.14
CA SER A 273 2.78 -8.69 -13.50
C SER A 273 2.73 -9.97 -14.36
N TYR A 274 2.79 -11.14 -13.71
CA TYR A 274 2.87 -12.44 -14.37
C TYR A 274 1.56 -13.23 -14.41
N ILE A 275 0.41 -12.57 -14.15
CA ILE A 275 -0.89 -13.23 -14.33
C ILE A 275 -1.15 -13.49 -15.83
N HIS A 276 -1.92 -14.53 -16.11
CA HIS A 276 -2.34 -14.89 -17.48
C HIS A 276 -3.49 -14.00 -17.97
N SER A 277 -3.69 -13.98 -19.30
CA SER A 277 -4.65 -13.10 -19.96
C SER A 277 -6.08 -13.26 -19.45
N SER A 278 -6.54 -14.48 -19.18
CA SER A 278 -7.91 -14.73 -18.67
C SER A 278 -8.12 -14.21 -17.23
N ALA A 279 -7.06 -14.18 -16.38
CA ALA A 279 -7.13 -13.53 -15.08
C ALA A 279 -7.17 -12.00 -15.21
N LEU A 280 -6.34 -11.42 -16.10
CA LEU A 280 -6.38 -9.99 -16.41
C LEU A 280 -7.75 -9.57 -16.97
N GLU A 281 -8.34 -10.39 -17.86
CA GLU A 281 -9.69 -10.17 -18.39
C GLU A 281 -10.74 -10.15 -17.29
N THR A 282 -10.67 -11.07 -16.32
CA THR A 282 -11.58 -11.10 -15.16
C THR A 282 -11.48 -9.81 -14.34
N ILE A 283 -10.27 -9.32 -14.10
CA ILE A 283 -10.05 -8.03 -13.38
C ILE A 283 -10.66 -6.88 -14.19
N TYR A 284 -10.36 -6.80 -15.49
CA TYR A 284 -10.77 -5.69 -16.34
C TYR A 284 -12.27 -5.62 -16.59
N THR A 285 -12.90 -6.79 -16.88
CA THR A 285 -14.29 -6.84 -17.35
C THR A 285 -15.31 -7.12 -16.26
N GLN A 286 -14.87 -7.58 -15.07
CA GLN A 286 -15.76 -7.98 -13.99
C GLN A 286 -15.38 -7.33 -12.65
N SER A 287 -14.23 -7.68 -12.04
CA SER A 287 -13.93 -7.26 -10.66
C SER A 287 -13.82 -5.74 -10.50
N ASN A 288 -13.05 -5.07 -11.37
CA ASN A 288 -12.94 -3.60 -11.29
C ASN A 288 -14.29 -2.91 -11.57
N PRO A 289 -15.06 -3.24 -12.63
CA PRO A 289 -16.39 -2.67 -12.84
C PRO A 289 -17.35 -2.87 -11.67
N ASP A 290 -17.45 -4.09 -11.12
CA ASP A 290 -18.34 -4.37 -9.99
C ASP A 290 -17.93 -3.59 -8.73
N ARG A 291 -16.65 -3.59 -8.37
CA ARG A 291 -16.12 -2.84 -7.23
C ARG A 291 -16.27 -1.32 -7.39
N ILE A 292 -16.02 -0.78 -8.58
CA ILE A 292 -16.23 0.63 -8.89
C ILE A 292 -17.71 0.99 -8.67
N ARG A 293 -18.64 0.17 -9.18
CA ARG A 293 -20.08 0.40 -9.00
C ARG A 293 -20.48 0.38 -7.53
N ILE A 294 -20.09 -0.65 -6.78
CA ILE A 294 -20.43 -0.77 -5.35
C ILE A 294 -19.88 0.42 -4.55
N ARG A 295 -18.63 0.82 -4.82
CA ARG A 295 -18.04 1.97 -4.12
C ARG A 295 -18.63 3.31 -4.53
N ALA A 296 -19.05 3.47 -5.79
CA ALA A 296 -19.77 4.67 -6.22
C ALA A 296 -21.05 4.88 -5.40
N GLU A 297 -21.84 3.82 -5.21
CA GLU A 297 -23.04 3.87 -4.38
C GLU A 297 -22.74 4.17 -2.90
N ARG A 298 -21.70 3.55 -2.34
CA ARG A 298 -21.26 3.82 -0.96
C ARG A 298 -20.83 5.27 -0.77
N LEU A 299 -20.01 5.78 -1.69
CA LEU A 299 -19.54 7.17 -1.69
C LEU A 299 -20.71 8.15 -1.82
N GLY A 300 -21.68 7.85 -2.69
CA GLY A 300 -22.88 8.68 -2.85
C GLY A 300 -23.68 8.82 -1.55
N VAL A 301 -23.92 7.73 -0.81
CA VAL A 301 -24.60 7.77 0.49
C VAL A 301 -23.82 8.60 1.50
N TRP A 302 -22.51 8.38 1.62
CA TRP A 302 -21.67 9.11 2.57
C TRP A 302 -21.57 10.59 2.22
N GLN A 303 -21.36 10.92 0.96
CA GLN A 303 -21.29 12.31 0.49
C GLN A 303 -22.58 13.07 0.81
N GLN A 304 -23.75 12.51 0.49
CA GLN A 304 -25.03 13.12 0.79
C GLN A 304 -25.21 13.41 2.29
N ARG A 305 -24.76 12.48 3.15
CA ARG A 305 -24.87 12.63 4.60
C ARG A 305 -23.88 13.64 5.15
N MET A 306 -22.68 13.69 4.62
CA MET A 306 -21.62 14.66 4.97
C MET A 306 -22.06 16.09 4.60
N GLU A 307 -22.60 16.30 3.41
CA GLU A 307 -23.09 17.61 2.95
C GLU A 307 -24.25 18.17 3.79
N GLN A 308 -24.98 17.31 4.49
CA GLN A 308 -26.12 17.69 5.33
C GLN A 308 -25.77 17.93 6.80
N ASN A 309 -24.59 17.49 7.27
CA ASN A 309 -24.27 17.48 8.69
C ASN A 309 -22.75 17.45 8.96
N ASP A 310 -22.22 18.53 9.51
CA ASP A 310 -20.79 18.72 9.84
C ASP A 310 -20.25 17.64 10.80
N VAL A 311 -21.10 17.12 11.71
CA VAL A 311 -20.68 16.03 12.63
C VAL A 311 -20.47 14.74 11.85
N ILE A 312 -21.31 14.47 10.85
CA ILE A 312 -21.16 13.32 9.96
C ILE A 312 -19.94 13.50 9.08
N GLU A 313 -19.70 14.70 8.55
CA GLU A 313 -18.51 15.02 7.80
C GLU A 313 -17.25 14.70 8.59
N LEU A 314 -17.15 15.18 9.82
CA LEU A 314 -16.01 14.89 10.71
C LEU A 314 -15.81 13.38 10.94
N LYS A 315 -16.90 12.61 11.13
CA LYS A 315 -16.85 11.16 11.34
C LYS A 315 -16.45 10.36 10.09
N TYR A 316 -16.84 10.82 8.91
CA TYR A 316 -16.75 10.03 7.68
C TYR A 316 -15.65 10.47 6.72
N SER A 317 -15.08 11.69 6.85
CA SER A 317 -14.04 12.22 5.94
C SER A 317 -12.88 11.23 5.73
N SER A 318 -12.32 10.67 6.78
CA SER A 318 -11.21 9.69 6.68
C SER A 318 -11.63 8.39 5.99
N LYS A 319 -12.83 7.89 6.27
CA LYS A 319 -13.39 6.69 5.63
C LYS A 319 -13.69 6.94 4.17
N TYR A 320 -14.27 8.09 3.85
CA TYR A 320 -14.56 8.54 2.49
C TYR A 320 -13.28 8.60 1.66
N LYS A 321 -12.24 9.27 2.18
CA LYS A 321 -10.93 9.37 1.54
C LYS A 321 -10.30 7.99 1.28
N SER A 322 -10.33 7.10 2.27
CA SER A 322 -9.81 5.73 2.11
C SER A 322 -10.56 4.94 1.04
N LEU A 323 -11.89 5.07 0.98
CA LEU A 323 -12.72 4.39 -0.01
C LEU A 323 -12.47 4.93 -1.43
N THR A 324 -12.37 6.25 -1.57
CA THR A 324 -12.14 6.95 -2.85
C THR A 324 -10.77 6.60 -3.45
N ASN A 325 -9.75 6.42 -2.62
CA ASN A 325 -8.40 6.10 -3.10
C ASN A 325 -8.39 4.83 -3.99
N HIS A 326 -8.98 3.73 -3.53
CA HIS A 326 -9.07 2.50 -4.33
C HIS A 326 -10.10 2.59 -5.47
N TYR A 327 -11.19 3.34 -5.27
CA TYR A 327 -12.16 3.63 -6.34
C TYR A 327 -11.49 4.31 -7.54
N LYS A 328 -10.70 5.36 -7.29
CA LYS A 328 -9.90 6.04 -8.32
C LYS A 328 -8.87 5.10 -8.94
N LYS A 329 -8.18 4.30 -8.11
CA LYS A 329 -7.19 3.32 -8.59
C LYS A 329 -7.80 2.39 -9.63
N TRP A 330 -8.91 1.72 -9.34
CA TRP A 330 -9.54 0.78 -10.28
C TRP A 330 -10.04 1.44 -11.55
N LYS A 331 -10.56 2.69 -11.46
CA LYS A 331 -10.90 3.48 -12.65
C LYS A 331 -9.67 3.75 -13.52
N GLY A 332 -8.55 4.15 -12.92
CA GLY A 332 -7.28 4.37 -13.60
C GLY A 332 -6.70 3.09 -14.22
N GLU A 333 -6.74 1.98 -13.49
CA GLU A 333 -6.35 0.66 -14.04
C GLU A 333 -7.14 0.31 -15.31
N ASN A 334 -8.47 0.44 -15.25
CA ASN A 334 -9.32 0.13 -16.42
C ASN A 334 -9.08 1.07 -17.61
N LEU A 335 -8.86 2.36 -17.34
CA LEU A 335 -8.51 3.31 -18.40
C LEU A 335 -7.14 3.00 -19.01
N GLY A 336 -6.14 2.66 -18.20
CA GLY A 336 -4.83 2.23 -18.67
C GLY A 336 -4.91 0.95 -19.50
N MET A 337 -5.60 -0.09 -19.00
CA MET A 337 -5.80 -1.35 -19.72
C MET A 337 -6.46 -1.15 -21.08
N LYS A 338 -7.44 -0.26 -21.16
CA LYS A 338 -8.08 0.11 -22.42
C LYS A 338 -7.13 0.87 -23.35
N LYS A 339 -6.45 1.90 -22.83
CA LYS A 339 -5.56 2.77 -23.64
C LYS A 339 -4.43 1.99 -24.29
N PHE A 340 -3.79 1.10 -23.55
CA PHE A 340 -2.64 0.31 -24.02
C PHE A 340 -3.01 -1.04 -24.58
N ASN A 341 -4.32 -1.37 -24.62
CA ASN A 341 -4.78 -2.70 -25.04
C ASN A 341 -4.03 -3.84 -24.30
N ALA A 342 -3.89 -3.68 -22.98
CA ALA A 342 -3.06 -4.55 -22.14
C ALA A 342 -3.43 -6.04 -22.28
N LEU A 343 -4.72 -6.34 -22.48
CA LEU A 343 -5.18 -7.71 -22.69
C LEU A 343 -4.59 -8.32 -23.98
N ALA A 344 -4.61 -7.60 -25.10
CA ALA A 344 -4.02 -8.08 -26.35
C ALA A 344 -2.49 -8.22 -26.25
N MET A 345 -1.83 -7.33 -25.51
CA MET A 345 -0.39 -7.45 -25.25
C MET A 345 -0.08 -8.70 -24.42
N LYS A 346 -0.88 -9.00 -23.40
CA LYS A 346 -0.72 -10.22 -22.59
C LYS A 346 -0.95 -11.49 -23.42
N VAL A 347 -1.97 -11.51 -24.27
CA VAL A 347 -2.20 -12.62 -25.24
C VAL A 347 -1.02 -12.78 -26.19
N LYS A 348 -0.40 -11.69 -26.64
CA LYS A 348 0.82 -11.74 -27.47
C LYS A 348 2.00 -12.39 -26.74
N GLU A 349 2.19 -12.06 -25.45
CA GLU A 349 3.22 -12.69 -24.60
C GLU A 349 2.95 -14.20 -24.45
N GLU A 350 1.70 -14.60 -24.22
CA GLU A 350 1.30 -16.01 -24.12
C GLU A 350 1.49 -16.77 -25.45
N ASN A 351 1.21 -16.14 -26.58
CA ASN A 351 1.47 -16.74 -27.90
C ASN A 351 2.98 -16.93 -28.14
N ALA A 352 3.81 -15.99 -27.68
CA ALA A 352 5.26 -16.14 -27.74
C ALA A 352 5.75 -17.30 -26.82
N PHE A 353 5.12 -17.49 -25.66
CA PHE A 353 5.38 -18.63 -24.78
C PHE A 353 4.95 -19.96 -25.42
N ARG A 354 3.76 -20.05 -26.04
CA ARG A 354 3.31 -21.25 -26.80
C ARG A 354 4.27 -21.60 -27.94
N ALA A 355 4.70 -20.61 -28.71
CA ALA A 355 5.65 -20.83 -29.80
C ALA A 355 7.00 -21.36 -29.27
N TRP A 356 7.52 -20.80 -28.16
CA TRP A 356 8.73 -21.26 -27.52
C TRP A 356 8.57 -22.69 -26.93
N THR A 357 7.44 -23.01 -26.33
CA THR A 357 7.12 -24.35 -25.81
C THR A 357 7.11 -25.37 -26.92
N ASN A 358 6.44 -25.08 -28.05
CA ASN A 358 6.29 -26.01 -29.17
C ASN A 358 7.57 -26.23 -29.99
N ALA A 359 8.57 -25.35 -29.84
CA ALA A 359 9.84 -25.46 -30.58
C ALA A 359 10.77 -26.55 -30.03
N ASP A 360 10.50 -27.13 -28.85
CA ASP A 360 11.31 -28.17 -28.24
C ASP A 360 10.44 -29.27 -27.60
N PRO A 361 10.67 -30.57 -27.88
CA PRO A 361 9.87 -31.66 -27.31
C PRO A 361 9.91 -31.76 -25.81
N GLY A 362 11.03 -31.43 -25.18
CA GLY A 362 11.18 -31.44 -23.71
C GLY A 362 10.38 -30.32 -23.05
N ARG A 363 10.40 -29.11 -23.64
CA ARG A 363 9.55 -27.98 -23.19
C ARG A 363 8.09 -28.30 -23.42
N LYS A 364 7.73 -28.86 -24.55
CA LYS A 364 6.36 -29.28 -24.85
C LYS A 364 5.87 -30.29 -23.81
N SER A 365 6.64 -31.30 -23.48
CA SER A 365 6.27 -32.28 -22.44
C SER A 365 6.03 -31.63 -21.06
N ARG A 366 6.72 -30.52 -20.73
CA ARG A 366 6.58 -29.84 -19.45
C ARG A 366 5.46 -28.81 -19.41
N TYR A 367 5.23 -28.05 -20.51
CA TYR A 367 4.45 -26.82 -20.48
C TYR A 367 3.25 -26.79 -21.45
N ASP A 368 3.04 -27.83 -22.25
CA ASP A 368 1.90 -27.89 -23.18
C ASP A 368 0.56 -27.89 -22.42
N GLY A 369 -0.43 -27.19 -22.94
CA GLY A 369 -1.77 -27.11 -22.36
C GLY A 369 -1.92 -26.23 -21.11
N ILE A 370 -0.83 -25.68 -20.57
CA ILE A 370 -0.86 -25.00 -19.26
C ILE A 370 -1.69 -23.71 -19.27
N LEU A 371 -1.67 -22.95 -20.37
CA LEU A 371 -2.44 -21.73 -20.51
C LEU A 371 -3.93 -22.01 -20.70
N GLU A 372 -4.25 -23.09 -21.36
CA GLU A 372 -5.62 -23.60 -21.52
C GLU A 372 -6.20 -24.06 -20.19
N GLU A 373 -5.43 -24.80 -19.39
CA GLU A 373 -5.82 -25.20 -18.03
C GLU A 373 -5.99 -23.99 -17.10
N LEU A 374 -5.10 -23.00 -17.17
CA LEU A 374 -5.23 -21.74 -16.42
C LEU A 374 -6.50 -20.98 -16.79
N ALA A 375 -6.83 -20.92 -18.08
CA ALA A 375 -8.05 -20.27 -18.57
C ALA A 375 -9.31 -21.00 -18.09
N ASP A 376 -9.29 -22.35 -18.10
CA ASP A 376 -10.42 -23.16 -17.59
C ASP A 376 -10.64 -22.96 -16.07
N VAL A 377 -9.58 -23.03 -15.28
CA VAL A 377 -9.66 -22.77 -13.84
C VAL A 377 -10.13 -21.34 -13.57
N GLN A 378 -9.67 -20.35 -14.34
CA GLN A 378 -10.12 -18.96 -14.19
C GLN A 378 -11.61 -18.80 -14.55
N MET A 379 -12.07 -19.48 -15.58
CA MET A 379 -13.50 -19.49 -15.93
C MET A 379 -14.36 -20.04 -14.79
N GLN A 380 -13.90 -21.12 -14.13
CA GLN A 380 -14.57 -21.68 -12.95
C GLN A 380 -14.49 -20.75 -11.72
N LEU A 381 -13.37 -20.04 -11.53
CA LEU A 381 -13.18 -19.08 -10.43
C LEU A 381 -14.02 -17.80 -10.60
N ARG A 382 -14.28 -17.37 -11.83
CA ARG A 382 -14.88 -16.09 -12.18
C ARG A 382 -16.18 -15.79 -11.43
N PRO A 383 -17.19 -16.69 -11.33
CA PRO A 383 -18.38 -16.42 -10.54
C PRO A 383 -18.08 -16.28 -9.04
N TYR A 384 -17.19 -17.10 -8.48
CA TYR A 384 -16.83 -16.99 -7.05
C TYR A 384 -16.09 -15.72 -6.71
N ILE A 385 -15.20 -15.26 -7.62
CA ILE A 385 -14.54 -13.94 -7.48
C ILE A 385 -15.60 -12.85 -7.41
N ARG A 386 -16.59 -12.86 -8.31
CA ARG A 386 -17.69 -11.90 -8.30
C ARG A 386 -18.49 -11.94 -6.99
N TYR A 387 -18.83 -13.13 -6.52
CA TYR A 387 -19.56 -13.29 -5.28
C TYR A 387 -18.77 -12.72 -4.09
N MET A 388 -17.48 -12.99 -4.03
CA MET A 388 -16.60 -12.47 -2.99
C MET A 388 -16.42 -10.95 -3.07
N ASP A 389 -16.40 -10.36 -4.28
CA ASP A 389 -16.38 -8.90 -4.45
C ASP A 389 -17.62 -8.24 -3.84
N TYR A 390 -18.83 -8.79 -4.09
CA TYR A 390 -20.06 -8.31 -3.46
C TYR A 390 -20.11 -8.55 -1.95
N TYR A 391 -19.60 -9.68 -1.50
CA TYR A 391 -19.50 -9.95 -0.07
C TYR A 391 -18.60 -8.95 0.65
N THR A 392 -17.40 -8.73 0.13
CA THR A 392 -16.41 -7.87 0.77
C THR A 392 -16.74 -6.38 0.66
N GLU A 393 -17.23 -5.94 -0.49
CA GLU A 393 -17.50 -4.51 -0.72
C GLU A 393 -18.90 -4.07 -0.27
N ALA A 394 -19.92 -4.97 -0.32
CA ALA A 394 -21.28 -4.62 0.02
C ALA A 394 -21.73 -5.20 1.37
N LEU A 395 -21.73 -6.54 1.57
CA LEU A 395 -22.29 -7.14 2.79
C LEU A 395 -21.41 -6.89 4.02
N THR A 396 -20.08 -7.03 3.92
CA THR A 396 -19.17 -6.72 5.02
C THR A 396 -18.75 -5.25 5.04
N GLY A 397 -19.08 -4.51 3.98
CA GLY A 397 -18.81 -3.08 3.85
C GLY A 397 -19.71 -2.18 4.69
N VAL A 398 -20.81 -2.70 5.25
CA VAL A 398 -21.64 -2.00 6.22
C VAL A 398 -21.03 -2.05 7.62
N GLU A 399 -21.12 -0.95 8.37
CA GLU A 399 -20.37 -0.79 9.61
C GLU A 399 -20.92 -1.66 10.75
N ILE A 400 -22.21 -1.98 10.76
CA ILE A 400 -22.83 -2.89 11.75
C ILE A 400 -22.19 -4.29 11.72
N TYR A 401 -21.79 -4.77 10.54
CA TYR A 401 -20.99 -6.00 10.41
C TYR A 401 -19.64 -5.87 11.12
N GLY A 402 -18.98 -4.72 10.99
CA GLY A 402 -17.70 -4.44 11.64
C GLY A 402 -17.78 -4.40 13.16
N ILE A 403 -18.91 -3.95 13.74
CA ILE A 403 -19.15 -3.98 15.19
C ILE A 403 -19.22 -5.43 15.66
N ALA A 404 -20.08 -6.26 15.05
CA ALA A 404 -20.22 -7.67 15.40
C ALA A 404 -18.89 -8.46 15.23
N SER A 405 -18.14 -8.17 14.18
CA SER A 405 -16.83 -8.79 13.91
C SER A 405 -15.81 -8.57 15.03
N ARG A 406 -15.82 -7.41 15.69
CA ARG A 406 -14.91 -7.11 16.82
C ARG A 406 -15.20 -7.93 18.06
N LEU A 407 -16.43 -8.38 18.23
CA LEU A 407 -16.83 -9.25 19.34
C LEU A 407 -16.40 -10.71 19.15
N LYS A 408 -16.14 -11.12 17.90
CA LYS A 408 -15.99 -12.53 17.55
C LYS A 408 -14.93 -13.27 18.36
N ASN A 409 -13.74 -12.72 18.51
CA ASN A 409 -12.65 -13.40 19.23
C ASN A 409 -12.97 -13.61 20.70
N LEU A 410 -13.62 -12.63 21.33
CA LEU A 410 -14.10 -12.73 22.71
C LEU A 410 -15.19 -13.80 22.84
N VAL A 411 -16.15 -13.80 21.92
CA VAL A 411 -17.26 -14.79 21.88
C VAL A 411 -16.72 -16.19 21.64
N ASP A 412 -15.81 -16.37 20.68
CA ASP A 412 -15.20 -17.66 20.39
C ASP A 412 -14.40 -18.20 21.60
N HIS A 413 -13.74 -17.31 22.35
CA HIS A 413 -13.00 -17.69 23.55
C HIS A 413 -13.96 -18.14 24.68
N ILE A 414 -14.99 -17.33 25.00
CA ILE A 414 -15.96 -17.63 26.06
C ILE A 414 -16.83 -18.86 25.71
N SER A 415 -16.98 -19.19 24.42
CA SER A 415 -17.76 -20.35 23.96
C SER A 415 -17.01 -21.70 24.07
N ARG A 416 -15.77 -21.74 24.56
CA ARG A 416 -14.99 -22.98 24.74
C ARG A 416 -15.40 -23.70 26.01
N ASP A 417 -15.17 -25.01 26.04
CA ASP A 417 -15.44 -25.85 27.22
C ASP A 417 -14.53 -25.48 28.42
N SER A 418 -13.33 -24.97 28.16
CA SER A 418 -12.40 -24.44 29.16
C SER A 418 -12.01 -23.01 28.80
N VAL A 419 -12.30 -22.10 29.72
CA VAL A 419 -12.11 -20.64 29.54
C VAL A 419 -11.03 -20.16 30.48
N ASP A 420 -9.94 -19.57 29.93
CA ASP A 420 -8.89 -18.91 30.71
C ASP A 420 -9.37 -17.49 31.10
N ALA A 421 -9.44 -17.23 32.42
CA ALA A 421 -9.91 -15.96 32.95
C ALA A 421 -8.99 -14.77 32.57
N ASN A 422 -7.65 -14.95 32.59
CA ASN A 422 -6.70 -13.91 32.23
C ASN A 422 -6.80 -13.53 30.76
N GLU A 423 -6.96 -14.55 29.90
CA GLU A 423 -7.17 -14.33 28.47
C GLU A 423 -8.54 -13.69 28.19
N THR A 424 -9.58 -14.03 28.95
CA THR A 424 -10.90 -13.37 28.89
C THR A 424 -10.78 -11.89 29.21
N ASP A 425 -10.09 -11.54 30.31
CA ASP A 425 -9.91 -10.16 30.71
C ASP A 425 -9.08 -9.36 29.68
N ARG A 426 -8.04 -9.97 29.13
CA ARG A 426 -7.23 -9.39 28.05
C ARG A 426 -8.06 -9.10 26.79
N LEU A 427 -8.84 -10.09 26.35
CA LEU A 427 -9.71 -9.97 25.18
C LEU A 427 -10.82 -8.96 25.41
N LEU A 428 -11.42 -8.93 26.60
CA LEU A 428 -12.49 -7.99 26.95
C LEU A 428 -11.97 -6.54 26.95
N LYS A 429 -10.81 -6.28 27.56
CA LYS A 429 -10.17 -4.96 27.55
C LYS A 429 -9.88 -4.51 26.12
N LYS A 430 -9.29 -5.40 25.31
CA LYS A 430 -9.02 -5.11 23.91
C LYS A 430 -10.29 -4.81 23.13
N THR A 431 -11.32 -5.65 23.27
CA THR A 431 -12.61 -5.50 22.57
C THR A 431 -13.27 -4.18 22.94
N LYS A 432 -13.30 -3.81 24.23
CA LYS A 432 -13.84 -2.52 24.67
C LYS A 432 -13.09 -1.34 24.04
N SER A 433 -11.76 -1.34 24.07
CA SER A 433 -10.94 -0.29 23.46
C SER A 433 -11.17 -0.19 21.94
N ASP A 434 -11.20 -1.31 21.23
CA ASP A 434 -11.42 -1.35 19.78
C ASP A 434 -12.83 -0.81 19.40
N LEU A 435 -13.85 -1.10 20.22
CA LEU A 435 -15.23 -0.62 20.02
C LEU A 435 -15.36 0.88 20.39
N GLU A 436 -14.75 1.33 21.47
CA GLU A 436 -14.72 2.76 21.83
C GLU A 436 -14.14 3.61 20.71
N ALA A 437 -13.00 3.17 20.15
CA ALA A 437 -12.38 3.82 19.00
C ALA A 437 -13.30 3.82 17.77
N PHE A 438 -13.98 2.70 17.51
CA PHE A 438 -14.89 2.56 16.38
C PHE A 438 -16.11 3.50 16.49
N PHE A 439 -16.75 3.56 17.66
CA PHE A 439 -17.94 4.39 17.89
C PHE A 439 -17.66 5.90 17.82
N LYS A 440 -16.40 6.35 17.95
CA LYS A 440 -16.05 7.77 17.72
C LYS A 440 -16.50 8.24 16.34
N ASN A 441 -16.38 7.36 15.34
CA ASN A 441 -16.64 7.67 13.94
C ASN A 441 -17.83 6.88 13.35
N TYR A 442 -18.70 6.29 14.19
CA TYR A 442 -19.89 5.57 13.77
C TYR A 442 -21.14 6.45 13.83
N ASP A 443 -22.02 6.29 12.83
CA ASP A 443 -23.37 6.87 12.82
C ASP A 443 -24.34 5.82 12.32
N ALA A 444 -25.25 5.40 13.18
CA ALA A 444 -26.18 4.30 12.91
C ALA A 444 -27.15 4.58 11.75
N GLU A 445 -27.58 5.83 11.58
CA GLU A 445 -28.50 6.20 10.50
C GLU A 445 -27.79 6.22 9.14
N THR A 446 -26.57 6.75 9.09
CA THR A 446 -25.75 6.71 7.87
C THR A 446 -25.45 5.27 7.45
N ASP A 447 -25.14 4.39 8.41
CA ASP A 447 -24.89 2.97 8.14
C ASP A 447 -26.18 2.23 7.72
N ARG A 448 -27.32 2.55 8.29
CA ARG A 448 -28.64 2.03 7.88
C ARG A 448 -28.93 2.36 6.41
N LEU A 449 -28.78 3.62 6.02
CA LEU A 449 -28.99 4.05 4.63
C LEU A 449 -28.04 3.35 3.69
N LEU A 450 -26.77 3.21 4.08
CA LEU A 450 -25.79 2.43 3.33
C LEU A 450 -26.22 0.98 3.17
N ALA A 451 -26.63 0.32 4.26
CA ALA A 451 -27.07 -1.09 4.24
C ALA A 451 -28.28 -1.31 3.32
N GLN A 452 -29.23 -0.37 3.26
CA GLN A 452 -30.36 -0.43 2.35
C GLN A 452 -29.94 -0.38 0.88
N VAL A 453 -28.95 0.45 0.52
CA VAL A 453 -28.43 0.54 -0.84
C VAL A 453 -27.63 -0.70 -1.19
N MET A 454 -26.75 -1.15 -0.30
CA MET A 454 -25.92 -2.33 -0.52
C MET A 454 -26.72 -3.60 -0.69
N ILE A 455 -27.76 -3.80 0.12
CA ILE A 455 -28.59 -5.01 0.02
C ILE A 455 -29.37 -5.07 -1.29
N LYS A 456 -29.85 -3.93 -1.80
CA LYS A 456 -30.51 -3.87 -3.11
C LYS A 456 -29.56 -4.32 -4.23
N LEU A 457 -28.31 -3.87 -4.21
CA LEU A 457 -27.31 -4.32 -5.17
C LEU A 457 -27.05 -5.84 -5.05
N VAL A 458 -26.86 -6.33 -3.83
CA VAL A 458 -26.57 -7.75 -3.59
C VAL A 458 -27.69 -8.65 -4.10
N VAL A 459 -28.96 -8.35 -3.79
CA VAL A 459 -30.10 -9.18 -4.21
C VAL A 459 -30.40 -9.07 -5.71
N ALA A 460 -30.05 -7.96 -6.34
CA ALA A 460 -30.20 -7.80 -7.78
C ALA A 460 -29.17 -8.58 -8.59
N GLU A 461 -27.92 -8.68 -8.07
CA GLU A 461 -26.78 -9.16 -8.85
C GLU A 461 -26.34 -10.59 -8.50
N LEU A 462 -26.67 -11.07 -7.30
CA LEU A 462 -26.25 -12.40 -6.88
C LEU A 462 -27.39 -13.42 -6.97
N PRO A 463 -27.10 -14.65 -7.38
CA PRO A 463 -28.07 -15.75 -7.36
C PRO A 463 -28.40 -16.16 -5.93
N ASP A 464 -29.61 -16.65 -5.70
CA ASP A 464 -30.11 -17.03 -4.38
C ASP A 464 -29.23 -18.07 -3.69
N SER A 465 -28.64 -18.98 -4.46
CA SER A 465 -27.76 -20.05 -3.96
C SER A 465 -26.55 -19.54 -3.19
N VAL A 466 -26.10 -18.30 -3.43
CA VAL A 466 -24.94 -17.70 -2.73
C VAL A 466 -25.33 -16.62 -1.75
N LEU A 467 -26.61 -16.27 -1.63
CA LEU A 467 -27.07 -15.33 -0.60
C LEU A 467 -27.06 -15.95 0.80
N PRO A 468 -26.83 -15.19 1.87
CA PRO A 468 -27.16 -15.60 3.24
C PRO A 468 -28.63 -16.01 3.34
N ALA A 469 -28.94 -17.03 4.14
CA ALA A 469 -30.27 -17.66 4.15
C ALA A 469 -31.41 -16.67 4.41
N GLN A 470 -31.28 -15.82 5.43
CA GLN A 470 -32.33 -14.84 5.75
C GLN A 470 -32.52 -13.80 4.62
N ILE A 471 -31.44 -13.43 3.91
CA ILE A 471 -31.56 -12.51 2.76
C ILE A 471 -32.29 -13.21 1.60
N SER A 472 -31.94 -14.46 1.31
CA SER A 472 -32.61 -15.27 0.28
C SER A 472 -34.11 -15.47 0.56
N ASP A 473 -34.46 -15.81 1.82
CA ASP A 473 -35.86 -15.98 2.25
C ASP A 473 -36.65 -14.67 2.08
N LYS A 474 -36.06 -13.53 2.45
CA LYS A 474 -36.70 -12.22 2.29
C LYS A 474 -36.81 -11.79 0.83
N LYS A 475 -35.77 -12.09 0.01
CA LYS A 475 -35.83 -11.86 -1.44
C LYS A 475 -37.04 -12.59 -2.08
N ALA A 476 -37.30 -13.82 -1.68
CA ALA A 476 -38.46 -14.58 -2.15
C ALA A 476 -39.81 -13.95 -1.78
N MET A 477 -39.86 -13.12 -0.70
CA MET A 477 -41.07 -12.40 -0.25
C MET A 477 -41.19 -11.01 -0.92
N GLY A 478 -40.20 -10.56 -1.66
CA GLY A 478 -40.17 -9.30 -2.40
C GLY A 478 -39.29 -8.20 -1.81
N PRO A 479 -39.07 -7.10 -2.58
CA PRO A 479 -38.13 -6.04 -2.20
C PRO A 479 -38.43 -5.37 -0.85
N GLU A 480 -39.70 -5.16 -0.52
CA GLU A 480 -40.15 -4.54 0.75
C GLU A 480 -39.76 -5.42 1.95
N ALA A 481 -39.82 -6.75 1.80
CA ALA A 481 -39.46 -7.67 2.88
C ALA A 481 -37.94 -7.63 3.13
N VAL A 482 -37.11 -7.47 2.09
CA VAL A 482 -35.65 -7.30 2.21
C VAL A 482 -35.32 -6.01 2.96
N LEU A 483 -35.93 -4.89 2.58
CA LEU A 483 -35.72 -3.60 3.25
C LEU A 483 -36.21 -3.62 4.70
N SER A 484 -37.40 -4.20 4.96
CA SER A 484 -37.93 -4.37 6.30
C SER A 484 -37.00 -5.21 7.19
N TYR A 485 -36.38 -6.26 6.63
CA TYR A 485 -35.38 -7.06 7.34
C TYR A 485 -34.17 -6.22 7.72
N ILE A 486 -33.56 -5.47 6.77
CA ILE A 486 -32.43 -4.62 7.06
C ILE A 486 -32.77 -3.56 8.11
N ASN A 487 -33.88 -2.85 7.97
CA ASN A 487 -34.31 -1.87 8.96
C ASN A 487 -34.49 -2.50 10.36
N SER A 488 -35.04 -3.71 10.44
CA SER A 488 -35.23 -4.42 11.70
C SER A 488 -33.90 -4.75 12.43
N ILE A 489 -32.80 -4.84 11.70
CA ILE A 489 -31.46 -5.01 12.31
C ILE A 489 -31.11 -3.76 13.12
N TYR A 490 -31.26 -2.58 12.53
CA TYR A 490 -30.91 -1.31 13.20
C TYR A 490 -31.92 -0.93 14.30
N ASP A 491 -33.22 -1.25 14.14
CA ASP A 491 -34.24 -0.91 15.10
C ASP A 491 -34.21 -1.76 16.37
N ARG A 492 -33.67 -2.99 16.30
CA ARG A 492 -33.76 -3.97 17.39
C ARG A 492 -32.42 -4.45 17.93
N SER A 493 -31.31 -4.13 17.27
CA SER A 493 -29.98 -4.53 17.73
C SER A 493 -29.45 -3.56 18.78
N PHE A 494 -29.00 -4.10 19.91
CA PHE A 494 -28.27 -3.30 20.90
C PHE A 494 -26.84 -2.99 20.47
N LEU A 495 -26.34 -3.65 19.43
CA LEU A 495 -25.00 -3.40 18.87
C LEU A 495 -24.89 -2.03 18.17
N THR A 496 -26.02 -1.40 17.80
CA THR A 496 -26.02 -0.07 17.18
C THR A 496 -25.76 1.07 18.17
N SER A 497 -25.91 0.80 19.48
CA SER A 497 -25.73 1.77 20.56
C SER A 497 -24.46 1.48 21.35
N LYS A 498 -23.55 2.47 21.44
CA LYS A 498 -22.33 2.36 22.26
C LYS A 498 -22.66 2.01 23.72
N ASP A 499 -23.57 2.74 24.34
CA ASP A 499 -23.86 2.58 25.77
C ASP A 499 -24.48 1.21 26.06
N SER A 500 -25.44 0.77 25.23
CA SER A 500 -26.04 -0.56 25.36
C SER A 500 -25.02 -1.68 25.22
N LEU A 501 -24.11 -1.57 24.23
CA LEU A 501 -23.07 -2.56 24.01
C LEU A 501 -22.01 -2.57 25.12
N MET A 502 -21.57 -1.42 25.62
CA MET A 502 -20.62 -1.34 26.73
C MET A 502 -21.20 -1.91 28.02
N THR A 503 -22.47 -1.59 28.35
CA THR A 503 -23.21 -2.18 29.49
C THR A 503 -23.32 -3.70 29.37
N TYR A 504 -23.59 -4.22 28.15
CA TYR A 504 -23.58 -5.66 27.91
C TYR A 504 -22.21 -6.28 28.21
N LEU A 505 -21.14 -5.65 27.73
CA LEU A 505 -19.76 -6.13 27.92
C LEU A 505 -19.26 -6.08 29.39
N GLU A 506 -19.85 -5.25 30.25
CA GLU A 506 -19.54 -5.23 31.68
C GLU A 506 -20.01 -6.50 32.40
N SER A 507 -21.00 -7.16 31.87
CA SER A 507 -21.62 -8.33 32.44
C SER A 507 -21.48 -9.57 31.56
N ILE A 508 -20.62 -9.55 30.53
CA ILE A 508 -20.48 -10.68 29.61
C ILE A 508 -19.89 -11.91 30.31
N GLY A 509 -20.50 -13.06 30.06
CA GLY A 509 -20.06 -14.38 30.53
C GLY A 509 -20.83 -15.48 29.80
N ALA A 510 -20.49 -16.74 30.04
CA ALA A 510 -21.09 -17.89 29.33
C ALA A 510 -22.62 -17.87 29.35
N GLY A 511 -23.24 -17.51 30.48
CA GLY A 511 -24.71 -17.46 30.62
C GLY A 511 -25.42 -16.31 29.88
N LYS A 512 -24.63 -15.35 29.28
CA LYS A 512 -25.21 -14.18 28.57
C LYS A 512 -24.95 -14.19 27.06
N LEU A 513 -24.23 -15.19 26.56
CA LEU A 513 -23.94 -15.28 25.11
C LEU A 513 -25.22 -15.47 24.28
N ASP A 514 -26.30 -16.07 24.85
CA ASP A 514 -27.55 -16.28 24.12
C ASP A 514 -28.22 -14.98 23.73
N SER A 515 -28.16 -13.93 24.55
CA SER A 515 -28.69 -12.62 24.19
C SER A 515 -27.97 -12.01 23.00
N LEU A 516 -26.64 -12.12 22.93
CA LEU A 516 -25.85 -11.67 21.78
C LEU A 516 -26.15 -12.53 20.56
N LYS A 517 -26.13 -13.86 20.69
CA LYS A 517 -26.41 -14.78 19.57
C LYS A 517 -27.80 -14.58 18.97
N ASN A 518 -28.73 -14.05 19.75
CA ASN A 518 -30.07 -13.70 19.31
C ASN A 518 -30.22 -12.27 18.80
N ASP A 519 -29.23 -11.43 18.97
CA ASP A 519 -29.20 -10.06 18.43
C ASP A 519 -29.30 -10.07 16.90
N PRO A 520 -30.15 -9.24 16.27
CA PRO A 520 -30.29 -9.21 14.81
C PRO A 520 -29.01 -8.90 14.04
N ALA A 521 -28.15 -8.01 14.55
CA ALA A 521 -26.87 -7.68 13.90
C ALA A 521 -25.85 -8.82 14.03
N TRP A 522 -25.84 -9.51 15.17
CA TRP A 522 -25.01 -10.70 15.32
C TRP A 522 -25.47 -11.83 14.37
N LYS A 523 -26.76 -12.06 14.24
CA LYS A 523 -27.29 -13.05 13.28
C LYS A 523 -26.93 -12.71 11.85
N TYR A 524 -27.04 -11.46 11.45
CA TYR A 524 -26.59 -10.99 10.14
C TYR A 524 -25.11 -11.30 9.93
N PHE A 525 -24.26 -10.91 10.88
CA PHE A 525 -22.82 -11.19 10.84
C PHE A 525 -22.52 -12.69 10.72
N ASP A 526 -23.13 -13.51 11.57
CA ASP A 526 -22.87 -14.96 11.61
C ASP A 526 -23.28 -15.65 10.31
N GLU A 527 -24.41 -15.28 9.73
CA GLU A 527 -24.86 -15.83 8.44
C GLU A 527 -23.99 -15.43 7.27
N VAL A 528 -23.60 -14.16 7.20
CA VAL A 528 -22.63 -13.70 6.19
C VAL A 528 -21.32 -14.48 6.33
N GLN A 529 -20.80 -14.63 7.56
CA GLN A 529 -19.59 -15.40 7.83
C GLN A 529 -19.72 -16.88 7.46
N LYS A 530 -20.82 -17.52 7.82
CA LYS A 530 -21.08 -18.93 7.48
C LYS A 530 -21.10 -19.13 5.98
N LYS A 531 -21.78 -18.26 5.24
CA LYS A 531 -21.85 -18.34 3.78
C LYS A 531 -20.49 -18.12 3.11
N MET A 532 -19.73 -17.14 3.58
CA MET A 532 -18.36 -16.92 3.09
C MET A 532 -17.47 -18.14 3.27
N ARG A 533 -17.47 -18.74 4.48
CA ARG A 533 -16.54 -19.82 4.80
C ARG A 533 -16.96 -21.16 4.19
N SER A 534 -18.21 -21.56 4.37
CA SER A 534 -18.65 -22.91 4.01
C SER A 534 -18.91 -23.11 2.53
N THR A 535 -19.30 -22.08 1.82
CA THR A 535 -19.70 -22.20 0.40
C THR A 535 -18.68 -21.51 -0.53
N LEU A 536 -18.45 -20.21 -0.30
CA LEU A 536 -17.65 -19.43 -1.25
C LEU A 536 -16.16 -19.69 -1.07
N SER A 537 -15.64 -19.61 0.16
CA SER A 537 -14.20 -19.79 0.42
C SER A 537 -13.73 -21.22 0.18
N ALA A 538 -14.56 -22.24 0.46
CA ALA A 538 -14.18 -23.63 0.24
C ALA A 538 -13.93 -23.94 -1.24
N GLU A 539 -14.88 -23.54 -2.12
CA GLU A 539 -14.73 -23.73 -3.57
C GLU A 539 -13.60 -22.91 -4.15
N MET A 540 -13.49 -21.64 -3.74
CA MET A 540 -12.36 -20.79 -4.14
C MET A 540 -11.02 -21.38 -3.69
N SER A 541 -10.94 -21.94 -2.48
CA SER A 541 -9.68 -22.55 -1.98
C SER A 541 -9.26 -23.73 -2.83
N ARG A 542 -10.20 -24.62 -3.21
CA ARG A 542 -9.93 -25.74 -4.10
C ARG A 542 -9.41 -25.30 -5.47
N LEU A 543 -10.11 -24.36 -6.10
CA LEU A 543 -9.74 -23.82 -7.41
C LEU A 543 -8.43 -23.00 -7.34
N ASN A 544 -8.22 -22.24 -6.27
CA ASN A 544 -7.00 -21.46 -6.07
C ASN A 544 -5.78 -22.37 -5.85
N ALA A 545 -5.92 -23.54 -5.19
CA ALA A 545 -4.83 -24.50 -5.06
C ALA A 545 -4.39 -24.99 -6.45
N ARG A 546 -5.33 -25.35 -7.32
CA ARG A 546 -5.05 -25.73 -8.72
C ARG A 546 -4.42 -24.57 -9.50
N ASN A 547 -5.01 -23.38 -9.40
CA ASN A 547 -4.49 -22.16 -10.06
C ASN A 547 -3.05 -21.88 -9.61
N PHE A 548 -2.75 -21.99 -8.31
CA PHE A 548 -1.40 -21.78 -7.78
C PHE A 548 -0.38 -22.78 -8.40
N ALA A 549 -0.73 -24.05 -8.47
CA ALA A 549 0.15 -25.07 -9.06
C ALA A 549 0.42 -24.80 -10.56
N LEU A 550 -0.62 -24.45 -11.31
CA LEU A 550 -0.50 -24.10 -12.73
C LEU A 550 0.29 -22.83 -12.93
N GLN A 551 0.01 -21.79 -12.15
CA GLN A 551 0.72 -20.51 -12.22
C GLN A 551 2.19 -20.65 -11.85
N LYS A 552 2.52 -21.49 -10.85
CA LYS A 552 3.92 -21.84 -10.51
C LYS A 552 4.62 -22.48 -11.70
N LYS A 553 3.97 -23.42 -12.38
CA LYS A 553 4.51 -24.12 -13.55
C LYS A 553 4.67 -23.18 -14.76
N TYR A 554 3.68 -22.33 -15.02
CA TYR A 554 3.75 -21.29 -16.06
C TYR A 554 4.91 -20.33 -15.81
N MET A 555 5.04 -19.85 -14.56
CA MET A 555 6.14 -18.95 -14.18
C MET A 555 7.51 -19.61 -14.31
N SER A 556 7.64 -20.91 -13.99
CA SER A 556 8.87 -21.66 -14.23
C SER A 556 9.26 -21.66 -15.72
N GLY A 557 8.29 -21.84 -16.62
CA GLY A 557 8.52 -21.77 -18.06
C GLY A 557 8.92 -20.36 -18.53
N LEU A 558 8.29 -19.32 -17.98
CA LEU A 558 8.66 -17.94 -18.28
C LEU A 558 10.09 -17.62 -17.85
N MET A 559 10.53 -18.12 -16.67
CA MET A 559 11.90 -17.97 -16.18
C MET A 559 12.91 -18.69 -17.07
N GLU A 560 12.60 -19.92 -17.52
CA GLU A 560 13.43 -20.69 -18.46
C GLU A 560 13.55 -19.94 -19.80
N MET A 561 12.42 -19.49 -20.36
CA MET A 561 12.38 -18.72 -21.62
C MET A 561 13.19 -17.41 -21.51
N ALA A 562 13.09 -16.71 -20.38
CA ALA A 562 13.83 -15.48 -20.16
C ALA A 562 15.34 -15.74 -20.09
N THR A 563 15.76 -16.80 -19.37
CA THR A 563 17.18 -17.21 -19.25
C THR A 563 17.78 -17.54 -20.62
N GLU A 564 17.08 -18.30 -21.46
CA GLU A 564 17.53 -18.60 -22.84
C GLU A 564 17.70 -17.35 -23.70
N LYS A 565 16.91 -16.30 -23.43
CA LYS A 565 16.98 -15.01 -24.15
C LYS A 565 17.95 -14.02 -23.49
N ASN A 566 18.74 -14.43 -22.50
CA ASN A 566 19.59 -13.56 -21.69
C ASN A 566 18.85 -12.38 -21.08
N LYS A 567 17.58 -12.59 -20.64
CA LYS A 567 16.77 -11.60 -19.95
C LYS A 567 16.58 -12.00 -18.49
N SER A 568 16.61 -11.01 -17.60
CA SER A 568 16.25 -11.20 -16.21
C SER A 568 14.80 -10.77 -15.99
N LEU A 569 14.05 -11.56 -15.22
CA LEU A 569 12.73 -11.17 -14.73
C LEU A 569 12.87 -10.61 -13.33
N TYR A 570 12.06 -9.60 -12.99
CA TYR A 570 11.93 -9.12 -11.62
C TYR A 570 10.77 -9.84 -10.93
N PRO A 571 10.82 -10.11 -9.62
CA PRO A 571 9.70 -10.73 -8.93
C PRO A 571 8.61 -9.72 -8.61
N ASP A 572 7.34 -10.13 -8.66
CA ASP A 572 6.22 -9.33 -8.16
C ASP A 572 6.50 -8.80 -6.74
N ALA A 573 6.02 -7.59 -6.45
CA ALA A 573 6.10 -7.01 -5.12
C ALA A 573 5.25 -7.81 -4.12
N ASN A 574 5.76 -7.98 -2.90
CA ASN A 574 5.13 -8.75 -1.84
C ASN A 574 5.45 -8.24 -0.43
N SER A 575 5.56 -6.91 -0.28
CA SER A 575 5.90 -6.19 0.97
C SER A 575 7.31 -6.51 1.49
N THR A 576 8.24 -6.83 0.60
CA THR A 576 9.66 -7.02 0.93
C THR A 576 10.51 -5.88 0.39
N LEU A 577 11.73 -5.75 0.93
CA LEU A 577 12.67 -4.68 0.53
C LEU A 577 13.07 -4.82 -0.95
N ARG A 578 12.91 -3.75 -1.73
CA ARG A 578 13.15 -3.71 -3.16
C ARG A 578 13.82 -2.41 -3.60
N VAL A 579 14.49 -2.51 -4.73
CA VAL A 579 15.06 -1.37 -5.47
C VAL A 579 14.36 -1.27 -6.82
N SER A 580 13.85 -0.07 -7.15
CA SER A 580 13.54 0.30 -8.52
C SER A 580 14.39 1.51 -8.93
N TYR A 581 14.74 1.61 -10.20
CA TYR A 581 15.59 2.68 -10.69
C TYR A 581 15.08 3.24 -12.01
N GLY A 582 15.45 4.48 -12.29
CA GLY A 582 14.97 5.22 -13.46
C GLY A 582 15.68 6.55 -13.60
N LYS A 583 15.03 7.47 -14.30
CA LYS A 583 15.50 8.84 -14.51
C LYS A 583 14.45 9.86 -14.12
N VAL A 584 14.90 11.03 -13.72
CA VAL A 584 14.01 12.20 -13.57
C VAL A 584 13.55 12.62 -14.95
N GLU A 585 12.26 12.54 -15.22
CA GLU A 585 11.71 12.91 -16.52
C GLU A 585 10.21 13.20 -16.46
N GLY A 586 9.78 14.14 -17.30
CA GLY A 586 8.36 14.35 -17.60
C GLY A 586 7.81 13.28 -18.55
N PHE A 587 6.60 13.49 -19.07
CA PHE A 587 6.01 12.64 -20.10
C PHE A 587 4.81 13.29 -20.77
N GLU A 588 4.34 12.72 -21.88
CA GLU A 588 3.16 13.15 -22.60
C GLU A 588 2.01 12.16 -22.36
N PRO A 589 1.11 12.43 -21.40
CA PRO A 589 0.04 11.49 -21.05
C PRO A 589 -1.01 11.32 -22.16
N ARG A 590 -1.21 12.34 -22.97
CA ARG A 590 -2.16 12.36 -24.11
C ARG A 590 -1.87 13.52 -25.06
N ASP A 591 -2.51 13.49 -26.20
CA ASP A 591 -2.40 14.55 -27.21
C ASP A 591 -2.64 15.95 -26.61
N GLY A 592 -1.77 16.89 -26.94
CA GLY A 592 -1.83 18.27 -26.51
C GLY A 592 -1.39 18.54 -25.06
N ILE A 593 -0.92 17.54 -24.30
CA ILE A 593 -0.44 17.72 -22.92
C ILE A 593 0.98 17.16 -22.77
N ALA A 594 1.90 18.03 -22.34
CA ALA A 594 3.24 17.64 -21.91
C ALA A 594 3.44 18.02 -20.43
N TYR A 595 3.74 17.05 -19.59
CA TYR A 595 4.03 17.27 -18.18
C TYR A 595 5.51 17.49 -17.96
N ARG A 596 5.85 18.67 -17.35
CA ARG A 596 7.21 18.91 -16.84
C ARG A 596 7.48 17.98 -15.67
N TYR A 597 8.75 17.62 -15.48
CA TYR A 597 9.16 16.73 -14.40
C TYR A 597 9.08 17.35 -13.00
N TYR A 598 8.85 18.64 -12.83
CA TYR A 598 8.84 19.32 -11.52
C TYR A 598 7.70 20.34 -11.38
N THR A 599 7.33 20.60 -10.13
CA THR A 599 6.43 21.66 -9.69
C THR A 599 7.15 22.60 -8.72
N THR A 600 6.58 23.79 -8.50
CA THR A 600 7.17 24.81 -7.64
C THR A 600 6.14 25.42 -6.68
N LEU A 601 6.62 26.18 -5.70
CA LEU A 601 5.78 26.92 -4.77
C LEU A 601 4.85 27.91 -5.47
N ASP A 602 5.21 28.41 -6.67
CA ASP A 602 4.31 29.23 -7.48
C ASP A 602 2.97 28.50 -7.70
N GLY A 603 3.01 27.20 -8.05
CA GLY A 603 1.81 26.41 -8.29
C GLY A 603 1.02 26.08 -7.00
N VAL A 604 1.65 26.07 -5.82
CA VAL A 604 0.91 26.03 -4.55
C VAL A 604 0.07 27.28 -4.39
N ILE A 605 0.66 28.44 -4.67
CA ILE A 605 -0.03 29.75 -4.55
C ILE A 605 -1.12 29.90 -5.63
N GLU A 606 -0.86 29.44 -6.87
CA GLU A 606 -1.86 29.45 -7.96
C GLU A 606 -3.10 28.59 -7.64
N LYS A 607 -2.92 27.49 -6.94
CA LYS A 607 -4.01 26.59 -6.51
C LYS A 607 -4.67 27.01 -5.20
N ALA A 608 -4.06 27.91 -4.44
CA ALA A 608 -4.55 28.29 -3.12
C ALA A 608 -5.95 28.87 -3.16
N ASP A 609 -6.88 28.28 -2.41
CA ASP A 609 -8.27 28.71 -2.28
C ASP A 609 -8.68 28.67 -0.79
N PRO A 610 -8.89 29.82 -0.15
CA PRO A 610 -9.31 29.88 1.25
C PRO A 610 -10.69 29.25 1.53
N SER A 611 -11.53 29.11 0.49
CA SER A 611 -12.86 28.51 0.61
C SER A 611 -12.87 26.98 0.53
N SER A 612 -11.74 26.37 0.13
CA SER A 612 -11.59 24.95 -0.06
C SER A 612 -10.68 24.33 1.00
N ASP A 613 -11.15 23.36 1.76
CA ASP A 613 -10.33 22.66 2.75
C ASP A 613 -9.13 21.93 2.14
N GLU A 614 -9.22 21.51 0.88
CA GLU A 614 -8.13 20.84 0.16
C GLU A 614 -7.04 21.79 -0.32
N PHE A 615 -7.36 23.09 -0.55
CA PHE A 615 -6.46 24.07 -1.15
C PHE A 615 -6.13 25.25 -0.23
N LYS A 616 -6.48 25.18 1.05
CA LYS A 616 -6.01 26.15 2.05
C LYS A 616 -4.50 26.07 2.20
N ILE A 617 -3.86 27.22 2.45
CA ILE A 617 -2.44 27.31 2.81
C ILE A 617 -2.26 28.11 4.09
N PRO A 618 -1.21 27.81 4.89
CA PRO A 618 -0.90 28.62 6.07
C PRO A 618 -0.52 30.04 5.69
N GLU A 619 -1.03 31.02 6.44
CA GLU A 619 -0.71 32.45 6.26
C GLU A 619 0.81 32.72 6.30
N LYS A 620 1.55 31.99 7.12
CA LYS A 620 3.03 32.10 7.18
C LYS A 620 3.67 31.70 5.85
N LEU A 621 3.15 30.67 5.17
CA LEU A 621 3.67 30.25 3.86
C LEU A 621 3.43 31.34 2.81
N TYR A 622 2.23 31.96 2.83
CA TYR A 622 1.91 33.07 1.91
C TYR A 622 2.86 34.25 2.13
N ARG A 623 3.15 34.63 3.39
CA ARG A 623 4.11 35.68 3.72
C ARG A 623 5.53 35.38 3.26
N LEU A 624 6.01 34.16 3.47
CA LEU A 624 7.32 33.69 2.98
C LEU A 624 7.42 33.80 1.45
N TYR A 625 6.34 33.42 0.76
CA TYR A 625 6.28 33.54 -0.69
C TYR A 625 6.27 35.01 -1.16
N ALA A 626 5.42 35.85 -0.59
CA ALA A 626 5.30 37.26 -0.96
C ALA A 626 6.62 38.04 -0.72
N SER A 627 7.32 37.76 0.36
CA SER A 627 8.64 38.35 0.67
C SER A 627 9.81 37.71 -0.08
N ARG A 628 9.57 36.61 -0.81
CA ARG A 628 10.62 35.81 -1.46
C ARG A 628 11.69 35.32 -0.46
N ASP A 629 11.32 35.13 0.80
CA ASP A 629 12.24 34.57 1.82
C ASP A 629 12.37 33.05 1.67
N PHE A 630 13.05 32.65 0.62
CA PHE A 630 13.33 31.23 0.33
C PHE A 630 14.65 30.72 0.91
N GLY A 631 15.43 31.63 1.52
CA GLY A 631 16.73 31.28 2.11
C GLY A 631 17.64 30.50 1.15
N ARG A 632 18.32 29.50 1.68
CA ARG A 632 19.20 28.60 0.92
C ARG A 632 18.49 27.62 -0.03
N PHE A 633 17.14 27.57 0.03
CA PHE A 633 16.34 26.68 -0.80
C PHE A 633 15.89 27.34 -2.12
N ASN A 634 16.33 28.57 -2.35
CA ASN A 634 16.06 29.32 -3.56
C ASN A 634 16.77 28.68 -4.78
N THR A 635 16.00 28.29 -5.77
CA THR A 635 16.52 27.78 -7.05
C THR A 635 16.01 28.69 -8.18
N GLY A 636 16.84 29.67 -8.58
CA GLY A 636 16.47 30.60 -9.63
C GLY A 636 15.19 31.43 -9.36
N GLY A 637 14.98 31.85 -8.12
CA GLY A 637 13.80 32.59 -7.68
C GLY A 637 12.59 31.73 -7.28
N LYS A 638 12.74 30.43 -7.21
CA LYS A 638 11.67 29.46 -6.92
C LYS A 638 12.09 28.45 -5.87
N VAL A 639 11.10 27.81 -5.25
CA VAL A 639 11.27 26.60 -4.41
C VAL A 639 10.60 25.45 -5.13
N ASN A 640 11.34 24.39 -5.42
CA ASN A 640 10.80 23.16 -6.01
C ASN A 640 10.01 22.40 -4.96
N VAL A 641 8.83 21.86 -5.33
CA VAL A 641 7.91 21.15 -4.43
C VAL A 641 7.91 19.64 -4.67
N ALA A 642 7.70 19.22 -5.89
CA ALA A 642 7.67 17.81 -6.25
C ALA A 642 8.31 17.56 -7.61
N PHE A 643 8.67 16.31 -7.88
CA PHE A 643 9.20 15.90 -9.18
C PHE A 643 8.73 14.50 -9.58
N LEU A 644 8.80 14.23 -10.90
CA LEU A 644 8.50 12.94 -11.52
C LEU A 644 9.79 12.20 -11.87
N ALA A 645 9.73 10.88 -11.76
CA ALA A 645 10.78 10.00 -12.27
C ALA A 645 10.17 8.70 -12.80
N SER A 646 10.92 7.96 -13.62
CA SER A 646 10.45 6.73 -14.25
C SER A 646 10.67 5.46 -13.41
N ASN A 647 10.76 5.59 -12.09
CA ASN A 647 10.88 4.45 -11.19
C ASN A 647 9.57 3.66 -11.12
N HIS A 648 9.67 2.33 -11.23
CA HIS A 648 8.52 1.45 -11.03
C HIS A 648 8.18 1.35 -9.54
N THR A 649 7.04 1.92 -9.12
CA THR A 649 6.59 1.93 -7.73
C THR A 649 5.16 1.42 -7.60
N THR A 650 4.79 0.98 -6.39
CA THR A 650 3.40 0.64 -6.02
C THR A 650 3.12 1.04 -4.58
N GLY A 651 1.89 0.87 -4.11
CA GLY A 651 1.54 1.08 -2.70
C GLY A 651 2.51 0.37 -1.77
N GLY A 652 2.95 1.01 -0.68
CA GLY A 652 4.04 0.57 0.20
C GLY A 652 5.38 1.27 -0.09
N ASN A 653 5.60 1.78 -1.32
CA ASN A 653 6.70 2.72 -1.60
C ASN A 653 6.45 4.12 -1.04
N SER A 654 5.31 4.40 -0.47
CA SER A 654 5.07 5.65 0.28
C SER A 654 6.11 5.82 1.38
N GLY A 655 6.79 6.99 1.40
CA GLY A 655 7.87 7.30 2.32
C GLY A 655 9.22 6.67 1.93
N SER A 656 9.36 6.07 0.73
CA SER A 656 10.64 5.53 0.28
C SER A 656 11.63 6.63 -0.09
N PRO A 657 12.91 6.54 0.33
CA PRO A 657 13.94 7.44 -0.12
C PRO A 657 14.10 7.38 -1.65
N VAL A 658 14.14 8.55 -2.27
CA VAL A 658 14.57 8.73 -3.65
C VAL A 658 16.02 9.18 -3.64
N ILE A 659 16.88 8.36 -4.24
CA ILE A 659 18.33 8.41 -4.07
C ILE A 659 18.98 8.71 -5.41
N ASN A 660 19.94 9.64 -5.45
CA ASN A 660 20.70 9.92 -6.67
C ASN A 660 21.82 8.89 -6.94
N GLY A 661 22.51 9.03 -8.04
CA GLY A 661 23.60 8.12 -8.42
C GLY A 661 24.77 8.02 -7.42
N ARG A 662 24.89 8.96 -6.48
CA ARG A 662 25.93 8.95 -5.42
C ARG A 662 25.44 8.34 -4.10
N GLY A 663 24.20 7.83 -4.03
CA GLY A 663 23.63 7.28 -2.80
C GLY A 663 23.08 8.34 -1.84
N GLN A 664 22.85 9.57 -2.31
CA GLN A 664 22.37 10.70 -1.51
C GLN A 664 20.85 10.86 -1.69
N LEU A 665 20.15 11.23 -0.60
CA LEU A 665 18.70 11.48 -0.58
C LEU A 665 18.39 12.79 -1.32
N VAL A 666 17.50 12.74 -2.32
CA VAL A 666 17.07 13.89 -3.13
C VAL A 666 15.57 14.13 -3.07
N GLY A 667 14.80 13.20 -2.53
CA GLY A 667 13.36 13.31 -2.39
C GLY A 667 12.75 12.12 -1.66
N ILE A 668 11.44 12.17 -1.44
CA ILE A 668 10.64 11.13 -0.78
C ILE A 668 9.54 10.71 -1.74
N ASN A 669 9.49 9.44 -2.12
CA ASN A 669 8.39 8.94 -2.93
C ASN A 669 7.08 8.94 -2.13
N PHE A 670 6.00 9.47 -2.69
CA PHE A 670 4.72 9.48 -1.98
C PHE A 670 3.53 9.02 -2.84
N ASP A 671 3.65 9.10 -4.17
CA ASP A 671 2.55 8.73 -5.06
C ASP A 671 3.09 8.29 -6.44
N ARG A 672 2.20 7.96 -7.35
CA ARG A 672 2.47 7.73 -8.76
C ARG A 672 1.36 8.34 -9.63
N MET A 673 1.67 8.55 -10.89
CA MET A 673 0.73 9.11 -11.85
C MET A 673 -0.45 8.18 -12.12
N TRP A 674 -1.64 8.78 -12.23
CA TRP A 674 -2.88 8.03 -12.51
C TRP A 674 -2.82 7.23 -13.80
N GLU A 675 -2.17 7.77 -14.81
CA GLU A 675 -1.94 7.10 -16.09
C GLU A 675 -1.07 5.84 -15.98
N GLY A 676 -0.28 5.74 -14.91
CA GLY A 676 0.60 4.62 -14.61
C GLY A 676 0.08 3.63 -13.56
N VAL A 677 -1.14 3.82 -12.98
CA VAL A 677 -1.62 2.93 -11.89
C VAL A 677 -1.86 1.49 -12.35
N MET A 678 -2.06 1.26 -13.64
CA MET A 678 -2.14 -0.06 -14.26
C MET A 678 -0.85 -0.88 -14.09
N SER A 679 0.29 -0.26 -13.78
CA SER A 679 1.60 -0.93 -13.70
C SER A 679 1.69 -2.03 -12.63
N ASP A 680 0.71 -2.13 -11.72
CA ASP A 680 0.59 -3.27 -10.80
C ASP A 680 0.22 -4.58 -11.52
N LEU A 681 -0.38 -4.50 -12.71
CA LEU A 681 -0.85 -5.61 -13.54
C LEU A 681 -0.09 -5.70 -14.87
N TYR A 682 0.20 -4.56 -15.47
CA TYR A 682 0.93 -4.43 -16.74
C TYR A 682 1.69 -3.11 -16.77
N TYR A 683 3.02 -3.17 -16.80
CA TYR A 683 3.87 -1.99 -16.82
C TYR A 683 3.95 -1.38 -18.22
N THR A 684 3.89 -0.04 -18.29
CA THR A 684 4.08 0.74 -19.52
C THR A 684 5.09 1.85 -19.26
N PRO A 685 6.28 1.80 -19.86
CA PRO A 685 7.34 2.79 -19.60
C PRO A 685 6.94 4.21 -20.01
N GLU A 686 6.07 4.36 -21.00
CA GLU A 686 5.64 5.67 -21.51
C GLU A 686 4.86 6.48 -20.47
N ASN A 687 4.08 5.82 -19.59
CA ASN A 687 3.17 6.50 -18.65
C ASN A 687 3.46 6.22 -17.16
N SER A 688 4.33 5.27 -16.86
CA SER A 688 4.64 4.94 -15.47
C SER A 688 5.63 5.96 -14.89
N ARG A 689 5.14 6.87 -14.06
CA ARG A 689 5.95 7.83 -13.31
C ARG A 689 5.56 7.80 -11.85
N ASN A 690 6.56 7.77 -10.98
CA ASN A 690 6.37 8.03 -9.56
C ASN A 690 6.44 9.52 -9.29
N ILE A 691 5.78 9.94 -8.21
CA ILE A 691 5.75 11.32 -7.72
C ILE A 691 6.50 11.38 -6.40
N SER A 692 7.45 12.30 -6.31
CA SER A 692 8.29 12.47 -5.12
C SER A 692 8.28 13.90 -4.63
N VAL A 693 8.21 14.09 -3.30
CA VAL A 693 8.47 15.40 -2.70
C VAL A 693 9.94 15.74 -2.90
N ASP A 694 10.23 16.93 -3.38
CA ASP A 694 11.61 17.43 -3.49
C ASP A 694 12.18 17.68 -2.09
N ILE A 695 13.35 17.15 -1.79
CA ILE A 695 13.94 17.28 -0.46
C ILE A 695 14.16 18.73 -0.04
N ARG A 696 14.32 19.65 -1.02
CA ARG A 696 14.44 21.09 -0.74
C ARG A 696 13.18 21.68 -0.16
N TYR A 697 12.00 21.19 -0.61
CA TYR A 697 10.72 21.59 -0.04
C TYR A 697 10.55 21.09 1.38
N VAL A 698 10.93 19.83 1.63
CA VAL A 698 10.94 19.26 2.99
C VAL A 698 11.76 20.14 3.94
N LEU A 699 12.99 20.44 3.56
CA LEU A 699 13.90 21.28 4.36
C LEU A 699 13.38 22.73 4.51
N PHE A 700 12.83 23.32 3.44
CA PHE A 700 12.23 24.66 3.45
C PHE A 700 11.06 24.76 4.42
N ILE A 701 10.13 23.81 4.38
CA ILE A 701 8.98 23.77 5.28
C ILE A 701 9.46 23.55 6.72
N THR A 702 10.40 22.65 6.95
CA THR A 702 10.97 22.39 8.28
C THR A 702 11.63 23.63 8.88
N GLU A 703 12.47 24.33 8.11
CA GLU A 703 13.22 25.48 8.60
C GLU A 703 12.37 26.76 8.71
N LYS A 704 11.60 27.07 7.63
CA LYS A 704 10.93 28.37 7.51
C LYS A 704 9.51 28.37 8.02
N LEU A 705 8.75 27.28 7.80
CA LEU A 705 7.38 27.19 8.28
C LEU A 705 7.32 26.62 9.70
N GLY A 706 8.05 25.53 9.95
CA GLY A 706 8.04 24.80 11.22
C GLY A 706 8.94 25.39 12.30
N ASP A 707 9.81 26.35 11.98
CA ASP A 707 10.85 26.91 12.90
C ASP A 707 11.72 25.83 13.55
N ALA A 708 11.83 24.67 12.91
CA ALA A 708 12.51 23.48 13.45
C ALA A 708 13.95 23.32 12.90
N SER A 709 14.71 24.42 12.87
CA SER A 709 16.10 24.43 12.37
C SER A 709 17.03 23.46 13.12
N TRP A 710 16.70 23.10 14.36
CA TRP A 710 17.46 22.13 15.13
C TRP A 710 17.46 20.73 14.51
N LEU A 711 16.36 20.33 13.87
CA LEU A 711 16.29 19.06 13.13
C LEU A 711 17.23 19.06 11.94
N ILE A 712 17.34 20.20 11.24
CA ILE A 712 18.24 20.33 10.09
C ILE A 712 19.72 20.31 10.52
N GLN A 713 20.02 20.82 11.71
CA GLN A 713 21.38 20.76 12.26
C GLN A 713 21.82 19.33 12.61
N GLU A 714 20.87 18.43 12.82
CA GLU A 714 21.11 17.01 13.09
C GLU A 714 21.41 16.19 11.80
N MET A 715 21.12 16.75 10.63
CA MET A 715 21.23 16.08 9.34
C MET A 715 22.54 16.39 8.63
N ASP A 716 23.09 15.42 7.91
CA ASP A 716 24.21 15.61 6.99
C ASP A 716 23.72 16.12 5.64
N ILE A 717 23.95 17.41 5.33
CA ILE A 717 23.43 18.06 4.12
C ILE A 717 24.58 18.52 3.22
N VAL A 718 24.49 18.18 1.94
CA VAL A 718 25.41 18.63 0.88
C VAL A 718 24.62 19.31 -0.25
N THR A 719 25.32 20.09 -1.08
CA THR A 719 24.71 20.82 -2.22
C THR A 719 25.32 20.41 -3.58
N LYS A 720 26.27 19.46 -3.57
CA LYS A 720 26.96 18.97 -4.78
C LYS A 720 27.04 17.46 -4.85
#